data_20671b131fdcc383de1dfdf195c63cda
#
_entry.id   20671b131fdcc383de1dfdf195c63cda
#
_cell.length_a   1.000
_cell.length_b   1.000
_cell.length_c   1.000
_cell.angle_alpha   90.00
_cell.angle_beta   90.00
_cell.angle_gamma   90.00
#
_symmetry.space_group_name_H-M   'P 1'
#
loop_
_entity.id
_entity.type
_entity.pdbx_description
1 polymer ?
#
loop_
_entity_poly.entity_id
_entity_poly.type
_entity_poly.pdbx_seq_one_letter_code
_entity_poly.pdbx_strand_id
1 'polypeptide(L)'
;NDKGNWSAADKLPIPAQRKIWTVLSGIDYKTDYNNFKDANWSEIKNVFELTNNEVSQYHSRTSSITRPQNTTRCANTSGVADGNDDDNKGLINFVRGTDYFDYDADCNLTETRENPLGDIYHSELVVVGAPGADTEFVSTNQEAYFRSINGYDAWAKSKANRKEMIYVGANDGMLHAFNSLTGVEEWAFIPPLLLPSFPLMSNQNLNRAGKGGSNAIFGVDGSAVVHDMYFKSALDTSKRWHTILFIPYGRGGAGFTVLDITDPLKPLHLYSVYNDKIFHQVHVVDHNSVFSSYDYIATSYALSSLIEATAVTQNADLPSGSQTCSSTKANGLPTDQCFKSKTWTFPVQGLSKSDLTITKDGRNYTNFNVTSNSNGDTILNFADDITYYGWNPCPSTGVCNTISTSIGFTINSSSQATGVKNPVEYDYSKLGETWSAPRIFRLPTDGRKDNNIADDRYVAVMGGGYGTQFEGVGNALFVIDLEDITNPGSVEKVIDIEDSLASDIVNSTPGTPVVVTPDTARGLDFTGALIYLNDFEGKISKFNLTNMKFDSTDLKTRKKVELYDSTTLFWAGSTKTNGRYMYHSMDASIGKTTNALWLFAGTGDYERIAARDAGTKNLLLGIKDAHYPYFKDVDGTTEPTPARDMTDITKCKDVTKDSTGASCPQKADSGWYSVLSNFQKVTAEPTVSRGLVYFPIYQPSSSVNACSLGDALICGLKDECGTNVSADLGINPANKNYSCKYVGQGVLSKVVTFAGKLFANIAGQADCDAIKDAKKKAECKKKTDLVQIDAAVGDISTYRSSWRHNY
;
A
#
# COMPACT_ATOMS: atom_id res chain seq x y z
N ASN A 1 -28.78 -13.86 -22.56
CA ASN A 1 -28.58 -14.66 -21.37
C ASN A 1 -28.16 -13.73 -20.22
N ASP A 2 -29.17 -13.29 -19.46
CA ASP A 2 -28.94 -12.60 -18.18
C ASP A 2 -28.46 -13.62 -17.15
N LYS A 3 -27.24 -14.10 -17.32
CA LYS A 3 -26.61 -14.95 -16.32
C LYS A 3 -26.03 -14.04 -15.24
N GLY A 4 -26.73 -14.04 -14.14
CA GLY A 4 -26.16 -13.91 -12.84
C GLY A 4 -25.74 -12.50 -12.44
N ASN A 5 -26.65 -11.58 -12.42
CA ASN A 5 -26.49 -10.40 -11.58
C ASN A 5 -26.82 -10.80 -10.14
N TRP A 6 -25.82 -11.21 -9.38
CA TRP A 6 -25.93 -11.33 -7.93
C TRP A 6 -25.17 -10.18 -7.28
N SER A 7 -25.64 -9.73 -6.14
CA SER A 7 -24.96 -8.81 -5.27
C SER A 7 -24.33 -9.61 -4.12
N ALA A 8 -23.06 -9.38 -3.82
CA ALA A 8 -22.37 -10.05 -2.71
C ALA A 8 -23.07 -9.73 -1.37
N ALA A 9 -23.52 -8.49 -1.19
CA ALA A 9 -24.25 -8.10 0.02
C ALA A 9 -25.56 -8.87 0.18
N ASP A 10 -26.32 -9.08 -0.94
CA ASP A 10 -27.58 -9.83 -0.92
C ASP A 10 -27.40 -11.34 -0.74
N LYS A 11 -26.19 -11.84 -1.03
CA LYS A 11 -25.87 -13.28 -0.97
C LYS A 11 -25.05 -13.68 0.26
N LEU A 12 -24.72 -12.71 1.12
CA LEU A 12 -24.09 -13.02 2.40
C LEU A 12 -24.99 -13.95 3.21
N PRO A 13 -24.43 -15.04 3.76
CA PRO A 13 -25.19 -15.86 4.70
C PRO A 13 -25.58 -15.03 5.95
N ILE A 14 -26.65 -15.42 6.61
CA ILE A 14 -27.03 -14.79 7.90
C ILE A 14 -25.89 -14.93 8.91
N PRO A 15 -25.74 -14.03 9.87
CA PRO A 15 -24.59 -13.97 10.80
C PRO A 15 -24.23 -15.30 11.45
N ALA A 16 -25.22 -16.09 11.85
CA ALA A 16 -25.03 -17.39 12.48
C ALA A 16 -24.45 -18.46 11.52
N GLN A 17 -24.64 -18.31 10.20
CA GLN A 17 -24.18 -19.27 9.18
C GLN A 17 -22.88 -18.87 8.52
N ARG A 18 -22.44 -17.62 8.69
CA ARG A 18 -21.15 -17.15 8.14
C ARG A 18 -19.98 -17.93 8.74
N LYS A 19 -19.08 -18.34 7.88
CA LYS A 19 -17.80 -18.94 8.27
C LYS A 19 -16.74 -17.85 8.33
N ILE A 20 -16.51 -17.32 9.51
CA ILE A 20 -15.48 -16.30 9.74
C ILE A 20 -14.39 -16.91 10.60
N TRP A 21 -13.16 -16.83 10.10
CA TRP A 21 -12.02 -17.43 10.77
C TRP A 21 -10.82 -16.49 10.85
N THR A 22 -9.97 -16.74 11.82
CA THR A 22 -8.71 -16.05 12.05
C THR A 22 -7.72 -17.01 12.68
N VAL A 23 -6.49 -16.57 12.88
CA VAL A 23 -5.47 -17.34 13.60
C VAL A 23 -5.45 -16.87 15.05
N LEU A 24 -5.71 -17.80 15.96
CA LEU A 24 -5.71 -17.56 17.40
C LEU A 24 -4.82 -18.61 18.09
N SER A 25 -4.14 -18.21 19.15
CA SER A 25 -3.40 -19.16 19.97
C SER A 25 -4.42 -20.08 20.71
N GLY A 26 -4.22 -21.39 20.57
CA GLY A 26 -5.04 -22.37 21.29
C GLY A 26 -6.36 -22.76 20.64
N ILE A 27 -6.79 -22.11 19.54
CA ILE A 27 -8.01 -22.47 18.81
C ILE A 27 -7.68 -22.77 17.35
N ASP A 28 -7.84 -24.03 16.97
CA ASP A 28 -7.65 -24.45 15.59
C ASP A 28 -8.82 -23.99 14.68
N TYR A 29 -8.50 -23.16 13.67
CA TYR A 29 -9.48 -22.71 12.68
C TYR A 29 -9.83 -23.79 11.65
N LYS A 30 -8.99 -24.80 11.45
CA LYS A 30 -9.11 -25.82 10.40
C LYS A 30 -10.29 -26.76 10.60
N THR A 31 -10.88 -26.79 11.79
CA THR A 31 -12.00 -27.68 12.11
C THR A 31 -13.27 -27.31 11.32
N ASP A 32 -13.62 -26.03 11.28
CA ASP A 32 -14.86 -25.56 10.65
C ASP A 32 -14.71 -24.22 9.89
N TYR A 33 -13.53 -23.63 9.93
CA TYR A 33 -13.25 -22.30 9.38
C TYR A 33 -14.19 -21.22 9.94
N ASN A 34 -14.59 -21.38 11.21
CA ASN A 34 -15.54 -20.51 11.89
C ASN A 34 -15.18 -20.35 13.38
N ASN A 35 -13.91 -20.02 13.65
CA ASN A 35 -13.45 -19.83 15.03
C ASN A 35 -13.66 -18.39 15.55
N PHE A 36 -13.93 -17.40 14.67
CA PHE A 36 -14.32 -16.06 15.08
C PHE A 36 -15.81 -16.00 15.39
N LYS A 37 -16.19 -16.50 16.59
CA LYS A 37 -17.56 -16.60 17.07
C LYS A 37 -17.62 -16.35 18.57
N ASP A 38 -18.79 -15.99 19.06
CA ASP A 38 -19.03 -15.65 20.46
C ASP A 38 -18.69 -16.78 21.45
N ALA A 39 -18.76 -18.04 21.02
CA ALA A 39 -18.33 -19.18 21.84
C ALA A 39 -16.83 -19.14 22.20
N ASN A 40 -16.01 -18.42 21.42
CA ASN A 40 -14.57 -18.28 21.61
C ASN A 40 -14.16 -16.90 22.14
N TRP A 41 -15.11 -16.21 22.79
CA TRP A 41 -14.91 -14.86 23.27
C TRP A 41 -13.70 -14.71 24.23
N SER A 42 -13.43 -15.70 25.05
CA SER A 42 -12.36 -15.65 26.05
C SER A 42 -10.96 -15.53 25.44
N GLU A 43 -10.75 -16.19 24.30
CA GLU A 43 -9.49 -16.13 23.55
C GLU A 43 -9.41 -14.86 22.71
N ILE A 44 -10.52 -14.47 22.06
CA ILE A 44 -10.61 -13.25 21.25
C ILE A 44 -10.44 -12.01 22.13
N LYS A 45 -10.94 -12.02 23.36
CA LYS A 45 -10.77 -10.95 24.34
C LYS A 45 -9.31 -10.56 24.54
N ASN A 46 -8.41 -11.53 24.58
CA ASN A 46 -6.98 -11.27 24.79
C ASN A 46 -6.32 -10.53 23.61
N VAL A 47 -6.94 -10.60 22.43
CA VAL A 47 -6.45 -9.93 21.22
C VAL A 47 -7.14 -8.57 21.05
N PHE A 48 -8.40 -8.45 21.42
CA PHE A 48 -9.13 -7.17 21.37
C PHE A 48 -8.59 -6.14 22.35
N GLU A 49 -8.10 -6.59 23.52
CA GLU A 49 -7.61 -5.72 24.60
C GLU A 49 -8.57 -4.58 24.94
N LEU A 50 -9.89 -4.89 24.96
CA LEU A 50 -10.93 -3.91 25.28
C LEU A 50 -10.65 -3.26 26.64
N THR A 51 -10.46 -1.94 26.63
CA THR A 51 -10.30 -1.17 27.86
C THR A 51 -11.65 -0.81 28.47
N ASN A 52 -11.66 -0.52 29.77
CA ASN A 52 -12.88 -0.07 30.44
C ASN A 52 -13.53 1.15 29.77
N ASN A 53 -12.73 2.03 29.15
CA ASN A 53 -13.25 3.19 28.45
C ASN A 53 -14.01 2.82 27.17
N GLU A 54 -13.50 1.89 26.40
CA GLU A 54 -14.13 1.46 25.15
C GLU A 54 -15.40 0.68 25.44
N VAL A 55 -15.37 -0.16 26.45
CA VAL A 55 -16.50 -0.93 26.90
C VAL A 55 -17.61 -0.05 27.48
N SER A 56 -17.28 0.93 28.33
CA SER A 56 -18.28 1.87 28.89
C SER A 56 -18.95 2.71 27.79
N GLN A 57 -18.21 3.07 26.76
CA GLN A 57 -18.76 3.76 25.59
C GLN A 57 -19.69 2.87 24.78
N TYR A 58 -19.39 1.61 24.67
CA TYR A 58 -20.19 0.60 24.02
C TYR A 58 -21.57 0.44 24.67
N HIS A 59 -21.62 0.24 26.01
CA HIS A 59 -22.86 0.16 26.75
C HIS A 59 -23.65 1.45 26.78
N SER A 60 -23.00 2.60 26.84
CA SER A 60 -23.68 3.88 26.78
C SER A 60 -24.40 4.11 25.45
N ARG A 61 -23.90 3.51 24.36
CA ARG A 61 -24.55 3.55 23.06
C ARG A 61 -25.86 2.79 23.02
N THR A 62 -25.83 1.55 23.46
CA THR A 62 -27.04 0.71 23.51
C THR A 62 -28.09 1.25 24.48
N SER A 63 -27.65 1.93 25.57
CA SER A 63 -28.55 2.54 26.53
C SER A 63 -29.07 3.94 26.18
N SER A 64 -28.41 4.67 25.27
CA SER A 64 -28.67 6.09 24.96
C SER A 64 -29.44 6.32 23.68
N ILE A 65 -29.71 5.32 22.88
CA ILE A 65 -30.44 5.48 21.61
C ILE A 65 -31.86 5.93 21.92
N THR A 66 -32.11 7.21 21.72
CA THR A 66 -33.45 7.81 21.83
C THR A 66 -34.12 7.67 20.46
N ARG A 67 -35.19 6.93 20.41
CA ARG A 67 -35.94 6.62 19.17
C ARG A 67 -36.78 7.80 18.72
N PRO A 68 -36.84 8.09 17.42
CA PRO A 68 -37.68 9.17 16.90
C PRO A 68 -39.17 8.94 17.12
N GLN A 69 -39.61 7.69 17.32
CA GLN A 69 -41.02 7.32 17.35
C GLN A 69 -41.51 6.79 18.74
N ASN A 70 -40.57 6.51 19.66
CA ASN A 70 -40.93 6.03 20.97
C ASN A 70 -39.88 6.41 22.01
N THR A 71 -40.27 7.00 23.12
CA THR A 71 -39.39 7.44 24.21
C THR A 71 -38.92 6.29 25.09
N THR A 72 -39.23 5.05 24.76
CA THR A 72 -38.90 3.87 25.56
C THR A 72 -37.55 3.31 25.15
N ARG A 73 -36.58 3.29 26.04
CA ARG A 73 -35.31 2.60 25.88
C ARG A 73 -35.55 1.09 25.75
N CYS A 74 -34.74 0.38 24.98
CA CYS A 74 -34.79 -1.06 24.94
C CYS A 74 -34.53 -1.60 26.35
N ALA A 75 -35.43 -2.43 26.86
CA ALA A 75 -35.38 -2.91 28.24
C ALA A 75 -34.25 -3.92 28.53
N ASN A 76 -33.50 -4.37 27.54
CA ASN A 76 -32.59 -5.53 27.63
C ASN A 76 -31.11 -5.22 27.48
N THR A 77 -30.67 -4.01 27.74
CA THR A 77 -29.22 -3.75 27.83
C THR A 77 -28.76 -4.02 29.27
N SER A 78 -28.76 -5.28 29.67
CA SER A 78 -28.43 -5.70 31.04
C SER A 78 -26.95 -6.06 31.24
N GLY A 79 -26.08 -5.75 30.30
CA GLY A 79 -24.66 -5.96 30.47
C GLY A 79 -23.99 -4.90 31.35
N VAL A 80 -22.92 -5.25 32.00
CA VAL A 80 -22.04 -4.33 32.74
C VAL A 80 -20.84 -4.06 31.87
N ALA A 81 -20.50 -2.78 31.70
CA ALA A 81 -19.31 -2.38 30.94
C ALA A 81 -18.00 -2.71 31.68
N ASP A 82 -17.57 -3.95 31.61
CA ASP A 82 -16.43 -4.46 32.38
C ASP A 82 -15.37 -5.18 31.50
N GLY A 83 -15.56 -5.20 30.17
CA GLY A 83 -14.66 -5.87 29.24
C GLY A 83 -14.74 -7.39 29.27
N ASN A 84 -15.80 -7.94 29.88
CA ASN A 84 -15.99 -9.38 29.99
C ASN A 84 -16.87 -9.96 28.87
N ASP A 85 -17.58 -10.98 29.17
CA ASP A 85 -18.27 -11.90 28.28
C ASP A 85 -19.23 -11.19 27.31
N ASP A 86 -20.15 -10.40 27.80
CA ASP A 86 -21.21 -9.77 27.01
C ASP A 86 -20.66 -8.70 26.06
N ASP A 87 -19.64 -7.94 26.46
CA ASP A 87 -18.99 -6.92 25.66
C ASP A 87 -18.26 -7.52 24.47
N ASN A 88 -17.43 -8.53 24.71
CA ASN A 88 -16.68 -9.20 23.67
C ASN A 88 -17.60 -9.96 22.70
N LYS A 89 -18.59 -10.65 23.19
CA LYS A 89 -19.61 -11.33 22.38
C LYS A 89 -20.39 -10.36 21.52
N GLY A 90 -20.72 -9.19 22.07
CA GLY A 90 -21.40 -8.13 21.34
C GLY A 90 -20.60 -7.63 20.15
N LEU A 91 -19.32 -7.30 20.34
CA LEU A 91 -18.46 -6.87 19.26
C LEU A 91 -18.24 -7.98 18.21
N ILE A 92 -18.02 -9.22 18.64
CA ILE A 92 -17.89 -10.36 17.74
C ILE A 92 -19.14 -10.51 16.87
N ASN A 93 -20.32 -10.50 17.47
CA ASN A 93 -21.60 -10.65 16.76
C ASN A 93 -21.86 -9.46 15.81
N PHE A 94 -21.49 -8.25 16.22
CA PHE A 94 -21.56 -7.08 15.34
C PHE A 94 -20.69 -7.24 14.08
N VAL A 95 -19.42 -7.66 14.24
CA VAL A 95 -18.51 -7.91 13.11
C VAL A 95 -19.06 -9.01 12.20
N ARG A 96 -19.69 -10.04 12.78
CA ARG A 96 -20.33 -11.09 12.00
C ARG A 96 -21.55 -10.62 11.21
N GLY A 97 -22.11 -9.45 11.51
CA GLY A 97 -23.21 -8.84 10.79
C GLY A 97 -24.54 -8.78 11.56
N THR A 98 -24.53 -9.06 12.86
CA THR A 98 -25.72 -8.89 13.71
C THR A 98 -25.93 -7.43 14.05
N ASP A 99 -27.18 -6.97 14.10
CA ASP A 99 -27.50 -5.60 14.51
C ASP A 99 -27.46 -5.41 16.03
N TYR A 100 -26.31 -5.71 16.59
CA TYR A 100 -26.08 -5.64 18.04
C TYR A 100 -26.26 -4.23 18.63
N PHE A 101 -26.08 -3.19 17.81
CA PHE A 101 -26.23 -1.80 18.22
C PHE A 101 -27.62 -1.21 17.97
N ASP A 102 -28.56 -2.00 17.46
CA ASP A 102 -29.94 -1.58 17.21
C ASP A 102 -30.01 -0.32 16.32
N TYR A 103 -29.44 -0.41 15.11
CA TYR A 103 -29.34 0.75 14.21
C TYR A 103 -30.68 1.24 13.67
N ASP A 104 -31.61 0.32 13.45
CA ASP A 104 -32.95 0.65 12.98
C ASP A 104 -33.90 1.02 14.14
N ALA A 105 -33.40 0.87 15.37
CA ALA A 105 -34.08 1.23 16.59
C ALA A 105 -35.39 0.46 16.86
N ASP A 106 -35.43 -0.83 16.53
CA ASP A 106 -36.58 -1.70 16.75
C ASP A 106 -36.49 -2.56 18.01
N CYS A 107 -35.34 -2.56 18.73
CA CYS A 107 -34.99 -3.37 19.89
C CYS A 107 -34.71 -4.83 19.59
N ASN A 108 -34.48 -5.21 18.37
CA ASN A 108 -34.11 -6.56 18.01
C ASN A 108 -32.58 -6.67 17.76
N LEU A 109 -31.82 -6.94 18.82
CA LEU A 109 -30.34 -7.02 18.77
C LEU A 109 -29.81 -8.32 18.16
N THR A 110 -30.69 -9.20 17.66
CA THR A 110 -30.31 -10.54 17.16
C THR A 110 -30.48 -10.70 15.66
N GLU A 111 -31.05 -9.72 15.00
CA GLU A 111 -31.23 -9.76 13.55
C GLU A 111 -29.98 -9.44 12.76
N THR A 112 -30.06 -9.64 11.45
CA THR A 112 -29.00 -9.23 10.54
C THR A 112 -29.12 -7.72 10.26
N ARG A 113 -28.05 -6.97 10.48
CA ARG A 113 -28.04 -5.55 10.15
C ARG A 113 -28.20 -5.33 8.65
N GLU A 114 -28.73 -4.18 8.25
CA GLU A 114 -29.08 -3.87 6.87
C GLU A 114 -27.91 -3.99 5.88
N ASN A 115 -26.69 -3.58 6.30
CA ASN A 115 -25.49 -3.60 5.47
C ASN A 115 -24.35 -4.35 6.22
N PRO A 116 -24.31 -5.70 6.16
CA PRO A 116 -23.32 -6.47 6.92
C PRO A 116 -21.94 -6.52 6.22
N LEU A 117 -21.85 -6.27 4.93
CA LEU A 117 -20.59 -6.21 4.18
C LEU A 117 -19.98 -4.81 4.30
N GLY A 118 -18.69 -4.74 4.62
CA GLY A 118 -17.92 -3.50 4.57
C GLY A 118 -17.73 -2.97 3.15
N ASP A 119 -17.43 -1.69 3.02
CA ASP A 119 -17.13 -1.11 1.72
C ASP A 119 -15.80 -1.67 1.18
N ILE A 120 -15.80 -1.92 -0.12
CA ILE A 120 -14.64 -2.35 -0.90
C ILE A 120 -14.13 -1.10 -1.62
N TYR A 121 -12.97 -0.59 -1.20
CA TYR A 121 -12.50 0.72 -1.67
C TYR A 121 -11.28 0.62 -2.59
N HIS A 122 -10.12 0.18 -2.10
CA HIS A 122 -8.91 0.02 -2.90
C HIS A 122 -8.62 -1.43 -3.30
N SER A 123 -9.22 -2.40 -2.61
CA SER A 123 -9.00 -3.81 -2.90
C SER A 123 -9.55 -4.17 -4.28
N GLU A 124 -8.69 -4.64 -5.17
CA GLU A 124 -9.10 -5.22 -6.45
C GLU A 124 -9.62 -6.65 -6.26
N LEU A 125 -10.62 -7.01 -7.06
CA LEU A 125 -11.17 -8.36 -7.10
C LEU A 125 -10.18 -9.33 -7.76
N VAL A 126 -9.93 -10.47 -7.13
CA VAL A 126 -9.11 -11.54 -7.69
C VAL A 126 -9.96 -12.79 -7.91
N VAL A 127 -10.06 -13.22 -9.15
CA VAL A 127 -10.81 -14.45 -9.54
C VAL A 127 -9.84 -15.61 -9.69
N VAL A 128 -10.06 -16.67 -8.94
CA VAL A 128 -9.19 -17.86 -8.93
C VAL A 128 -10.00 -19.12 -9.20
N GLY A 129 -9.82 -19.64 -10.39
CA GLY A 129 -10.42 -20.92 -10.84
C GLY A 129 -9.39 -22.06 -10.90
N ALA A 130 -9.59 -22.99 -11.82
CA ALA A 130 -8.62 -24.04 -12.10
C ALA A 130 -7.28 -23.44 -12.55
N PRO A 131 -6.12 -23.99 -12.14
CA PRO A 131 -4.82 -23.51 -12.61
C PRO A 131 -4.72 -23.63 -14.14
N GLY A 132 -4.17 -22.60 -14.77
CA GLY A 132 -4.13 -22.50 -16.23
C GLY A 132 -2.95 -21.68 -16.75
N ALA A 133 -1.85 -21.60 -16.00
CA ALA A 133 -0.67 -20.92 -16.47
C ALA A 133 -0.01 -21.68 -17.63
N ASP A 134 0.57 -20.91 -18.55
CA ASP A 134 1.21 -21.46 -19.77
C ASP A 134 2.41 -22.35 -19.42
N THR A 135 2.46 -23.54 -20.07
CA THR A 135 3.56 -24.49 -20.01
C THR A 135 4.22 -24.72 -21.37
N GLU A 136 3.72 -24.06 -22.42
CA GLU A 136 4.31 -24.16 -23.74
C GLU A 136 5.63 -23.36 -23.78
N PHE A 137 6.73 -24.10 -23.73
CA PHE A 137 8.06 -23.54 -23.84
C PHE A 137 8.38 -23.19 -25.28
N VAL A 138 8.27 -21.93 -25.60
CA VAL A 138 8.71 -21.36 -26.89
C VAL A 138 10.00 -20.57 -26.62
N SER A 139 11.11 -21.23 -26.53
CA SER A 139 12.51 -20.75 -26.45
C SER A 139 12.83 -19.44 -25.70
N THR A 140 11.85 -18.67 -25.26
CA THR A 140 11.99 -17.36 -24.63
C THR A 140 11.16 -17.21 -23.34
N ASN A 141 10.37 -18.20 -22.94
CA ASN A 141 9.56 -18.18 -21.73
C ASN A 141 10.08 -19.16 -20.69
N GLN A 142 11.00 -18.70 -19.85
CA GLN A 142 11.63 -19.51 -18.82
C GLN A 142 10.64 -19.95 -17.72
N GLU A 143 9.62 -19.16 -17.43
CA GLU A 143 8.59 -19.57 -16.48
C GLU A 143 7.76 -20.75 -17.01
N ALA A 144 7.39 -20.74 -18.28
CA ALA A 144 6.71 -21.88 -18.91
C ALA A 144 7.62 -23.12 -18.92
N TYR A 145 8.90 -22.96 -19.19
CA TYR A 145 9.88 -24.06 -19.10
C TYR A 145 9.95 -24.62 -17.68
N PHE A 146 10.10 -23.77 -16.67
CA PHE A 146 10.13 -24.19 -15.27
C PHE A 146 8.86 -24.96 -14.88
N ARG A 147 7.68 -24.47 -15.28
CA ARG A 147 6.40 -25.15 -15.06
C ARG A 147 6.38 -26.53 -15.74
N SER A 148 6.85 -26.60 -16.99
CA SER A 148 6.83 -27.86 -17.75
C SER A 148 7.70 -28.94 -17.13
N ILE A 149 8.90 -28.62 -16.66
CA ILE A 149 9.83 -29.57 -16.05
C ILE A 149 9.44 -29.99 -14.63
N ASN A 150 8.67 -29.16 -13.91
CA ASN A 150 8.17 -29.43 -12.57
C ASN A 150 6.73 -29.97 -12.53
N GLY A 151 6.22 -30.46 -13.67
CA GLY A 151 4.96 -31.21 -13.73
C GLY A 151 3.70 -30.38 -13.48
N TYR A 152 3.72 -29.09 -13.79
CA TYR A 152 2.57 -28.19 -13.62
C TYR A 152 1.31 -28.69 -14.33
N ASP A 153 1.41 -29.21 -15.58
CA ASP A 153 0.28 -29.71 -16.33
C ASP A 153 -0.47 -30.86 -15.63
N ALA A 154 0.29 -31.77 -15.01
CA ALA A 154 -0.31 -32.88 -14.26
C ALA A 154 -1.02 -32.38 -13.01
N TRP A 155 -0.42 -31.44 -12.32
CA TRP A 155 -1.02 -30.79 -11.15
C TRP A 155 -2.26 -29.98 -11.54
N ALA A 156 -2.21 -29.16 -12.60
CA ALA A 156 -3.33 -28.36 -13.08
C ALA A 156 -4.52 -29.26 -13.48
N LYS A 157 -4.25 -30.38 -14.19
CA LYS A 157 -5.29 -31.39 -14.50
C LYS A 157 -5.92 -31.98 -13.23
N SER A 158 -5.13 -32.19 -12.17
CA SER A 158 -5.67 -32.68 -10.89
C SER A 158 -6.59 -31.67 -10.20
N LYS A 159 -6.46 -30.38 -10.55
CA LYS A 159 -7.24 -29.24 -10.03
C LYS A 159 -8.29 -28.71 -11.02
N ALA A 160 -8.52 -29.40 -12.12
CA ALA A 160 -9.44 -28.94 -13.19
C ALA A 160 -10.88 -28.65 -12.71
N ASN A 161 -11.32 -29.31 -11.64
CA ASN A 161 -12.63 -29.11 -11.03
C ASN A 161 -12.57 -28.20 -9.78
N ARG A 162 -11.47 -27.47 -9.57
CA ARG A 162 -11.36 -26.53 -8.46
C ARG A 162 -12.46 -25.47 -8.57
N LYS A 163 -13.16 -25.24 -7.45
CA LYS A 163 -14.21 -24.22 -7.38
C LYS A 163 -13.59 -22.85 -7.66
N GLU A 164 -14.23 -22.11 -8.57
CA GLU A 164 -13.81 -20.74 -8.85
C GLU A 164 -14.33 -19.78 -7.77
N MET A 165 -13.41 -19.02 -7.21
CA MET A 165 -13.66 -18.09 -6.11
C MET A 165 -13.27 -16.68 -6.52
N ILE A 166 -13.96 -15.71 -5.92
CA ILE A 166 -13.60 -14.29 -5.95
C ILE A 166 -13.11 -13.92 -4.58
N TYR A 167 -11.86 -13.46 -4.50
CA TYR A 167 -11.26 -12.94 -3.28
C TYR A 167 -11.24 -11.42 -3.32
N VAL A 168 -11.64 -10.79 -2.22
CA VAL A 168 -11.63 -9.32 -2.10
C VAL A 168 -11.56 -8.91 -0.64
N GLY A 169 -10.74 -7.92 -0.35
CA GLY A 169 -10.68 -7.31 0.97
C GLY A 169 -11.74 -6.23 1.12
N ALA A 170 -12.21 -6.03 2.35
CA ALA A 170 -13.20 -5.00 2.68
C ALA A 170 -12.84 -4.27 3.99
N ASN A 171 -13.44 -3.11 4.17
CA ASN A 171 -13.22 -2.24 5.33
C ASN A 171 -14.01 -2.66 6.59
N ASP A 172 -14.56 -3.87 6.58
CA ASP A 172 -15.03 -4.55 7.80
C ASP A 172 -13.93 -5.41 8.47
N GLY A 173 -12.70 -5.33 7.96
CA GLY A 173 -11.54 -6.03 8.51
C GLY A 173 -11.29 -7.41 7.94
N MET A 174 -12.02 -7.81 6.88
CA MET A 174 -12.00 -9.17 6.37
C MET A 174 -11.54 -9.25 4.91
N LEU A 175 -10.88 -10.37 4.59
CA LEU A 175 -10.82 -10.88 3.23
C LEU A 175 -11.99 -11.82 3.02
N HIS A 176 -12.84 -11.54 2.04
CA HIS A 176 -13.97 -12.38 1.68
C HIS A 176 -13.63 -13.31 0.53
N ALA A 177 -14.16 -14.52 0.58
CA ALA A 177 -14.07 -15.51 -0.47
C ALA A 177 -15.48 -15.88 -0.94
N PHE A 178 -15.87 -15.35 -2.10
CA PHE A 178 -17.17 -15.59 -2.70
C PHE A 178 -17.09 -16.66 -3.79
N ASN A 179 -18.10 -17.48 -3.86
CA ASN A 179 -18.29 -18.38 -4.99
C ASN A 179 -18.64 -17.56 -6.24
N SER A 180 -17.83 -17.61 -7.29
CA SER A 180 -18.01 -16.78 -8.49
C SER A 180 -19.34 -17.02 -9.21
N LEU A 181 -19.87 -18.24 -9.11
CA LEU A 181 -21.12 -18.61 -9.79
C LEU A 181 -22.36 -18.14 -9.01
N THR A 182 -22.34 -18.25 -7.69
CA THR A 182 -23.54 -18.06 -6.84
C THR A 182 -23.54 -16.74 -6.08
N GLY A 183 -22.37 -16.11 -5.90
CA GLY A 183 -22.17 -14.93 -5.08
C GLY A 183 -22.20 -15.19 -3.56
N VAL A 184 -22.36 -16.43 -3.15
CA VAL A 184 -22.39 -16.78 -1.72
C VAL A 184 -20.99 -16.72 -1.13
N GLU A 185 -20.86 -16.12 0.03
CA GLU A 185 -19.61 -16.15 0.82
C GLU A 185 -19.38 -17.58 1.34
N GLU A 186 -18.32 -18.22 0.86
CA GLU A 186 -17.92 -19.54 1.33
C GLU A 186 -17.19 -19.44 2.68
N TRP A 187 -16.40 -18.39 2.86
CA TRP A 187 -15.74 -18.03 4.09
C TRP A 187 -15.23 -16.58 4.05
N ALA A 188 -14.95 -16.00 5.23
CA ALA A 188 -14.21 -14.77 5.39
C ALA A 188 -13.04 -14.97 6.35
N PHE A 189 -11.94 -14.30 6.12
CA PHE A 189 -10.73 -14.36 6.92
C PHE A 189 -10.40 -13.01 7.54
N ILE A 190 -10.18 -12.98 8.84
CA ILE A 190 -9.67 -11.81 9.54
C ILE A 190 -8.17 -12.00 9.75
N PRO A 191 -7.31 -11.13 9.18
CA PRO A 191 -5.89 -11.16 9.51
C PRO A 191 -5.68 -11.00 11.02
N PRO A 192 -4.91 -11.90 11.67
CA PRO A 192 -4.80 -11.91 13.14
C PRO A 192 -4.22 -10.60 13.69
N LEU A 193 -3.35 -9.95 12.95
CA LEU A 193 -2.68 -8.70 13.35
C LEU A 193 -3.55 -7.45 13.14
N LEU A 194 -4.74 -7.57 12.53
CA LEU A 194 -5.74 -6.50 12.44
C LEU A 194 -6.80 -6.56 13.53
N LEU A 195 -6.94 -7.69 14.22
CA LEU A 195 -7.92 -7.86 15.31
C LEU A 195 -7.87 -6.75 16.39
N PRO A 196 -6.68 -6.26 16.82
CA PRO A 196 -6.61 -5.19 17.81
C PRO A 196 -7.27 -3.87 17.38
N SER A 197 -7.51 -3.66 16.09
CA SER A 197 -8.19 -2.45 15.60
C SER A 197 -9.72 -2.51 15.69
N PHE A 198 -10.32 -3.69 15.88
CA PHE A 198 -11.78 -3.87 15.86
C PHE A 198 -12.54 -3.11 16.93
N PRO A 199 -12.03 -2.97 18.19
CA PRO A 199 -12.66 -2.11 19.18
C PRO A 199 -12.91 -0.66 18.72
N LEU A 200 -12.12 -0.15 17.78
CA LEU A 200 -12.34 1.19 17.21
C LEU A 200 -13.68 1.32 16.49
N MET A 201 -14.24 0.22 15.98
CA MET A 201 -15.58 0.23 15.35
C MET A 201 -16.66 0.71 16.31
N SER A 202 -16.54 0.41 17.59
CA SER A 202 -17.49 0.77 18.63
C SER A 202 -17.13 2.03 19.40
N ASN A 203 -15.96 2.64 19.17
CA ASN A 203 -15.48 3.79 19.92
C ASN A 203 -16.28 5.07 19.63
N GLN A 204 -17.08 5.52 20.59
CA GLN A 204 -17.95 6.70 20.44
C GLN A 204 -17.20 8.02 20.29
N ASN A 205 -16.00 8.14 20.84
CA ASN A 205 -15.22 9.38 20.74
C ASN A 205 -14.80 9.69 19.30
N LEU A 206 -14.72 8.68 18.44
CA LEU A 206 -14.44 8.84 17.02
C LEU A 206 -15.69 9.20 16.22
N ASN A 207 -16.88 8.99 16.77
CA ASN A 207 -18.15 9.30 16.10
C ASN A 207 -18.49 10.79 16.25
N ARG A 208 -18.09 11.59 15.30
CA ARG A 208 -18.31 13.05 15.29
C ARG A 208 -19.78 13.48 15.28
N ALA A 209 -20.71 12.60 15.00
CA ALA A 209 -22.11 12.95 14.79
C ALA A 209 -23.01 12.69 15.99
N GLY A 210 -22.59 11.92 17.00
CA GLY A 210 -23.42 11.54 18.16
C GLY A 210 -24.71 10.81 17.80
N LYS A 211 -24.82 10.28 16.56
CA LYS A 211 -26.08 9.80 15.97
C LYS A 211 -26.18 8.27 15.91
N GLY A 212 -25.42 7.54 16.67
CA GLY A 212 -25.35 6.08 16.51
C GLY A 212 -24.54 5.67 15.27
N GLY A 213 -24.31 4.39 15.10
CA GLY A 213 -23.51 3.87 14.01
C GLY A 213 -22.12 3.40 14.48
N SER A 214 -21.48 2.52 13.72
CA SER A 214 -20.07 2.14 13.92
C SER A 214 -19.16 3.19 13.30
N ASN A 215 -17.94 3.26 13.80
CA ASN A 215 -16.89 3.97 13.09
C ASN A 215 -16.42 3.10 11.94
N ALA A 216 -16.19 3.70 10.78
CA ALA A 216 -15.47 3.03 9.72
C ALA A 216 -14.02 2.79 10.17
N ILE A 217 -13.53 1.59 9.98
CA ILE A 217 -12.09 1.27 10.06
C ILE A 217 -11.59 1.01 8.66
N PHE A 218 -10.30 1.18 8.44
CA PHE A 218 -9.66 0.56 7.31
C PHE A 218 -9.28 -0.86 7.71
N GLY A 219 -9.69 -1.82 6.90
CA GLY A 219 -9.48 -3.24 7.16
C GLY A 219 -8.51 -3.85 6.16
N VAL A 220 -8.95 -4.82 5.37
CA VAL A 220 -8.17 -5.37 4.26
C VAL A 220 -8.45 -4.54 3.01
N ASP A 221 -7.74 -3.42 2.86
CA ASP A 221 -7.97 -2.44 1.80
C ASP A 221 -6.94 -2.58 0.64
N GLY A 222 -5.93 -3.42 0.78
CA GLY A 222 -4.94 -3.70 -0.24
C GLY A 222 -5.41 -4.74 -1.27
N SER A 223 -4.85 -4.67 -2.49
CA SER A 223 -5.17 -5.61 -3.56
C SER A 223 -4.41 -6.92 -3.37
N ALA A 224 -5.13 -8.02 -3.20
CA ALA A 224 -4.55 -9.34 -3.06
C ALA A 224 -3.91 -9.83 -4.39
N VAL A 225 -2.86 -10.63 -4.28
CA VAL A 225 -2.13 -11.19 -5.43
C VAL A 225 -2.07 -12.70 -5.32
N VAL A 226 -2.36 -13.38 -6.41
CA VAL A 226 -2.30 -14.85 -6.51
C VAL A 226 -1.13 -15.29 -7.37
N HIS A 227 -0.45 -16.36 -6.94
CA HIS A 227 0.61 -16.99 -7.74
C HIS A 227 0.67 -18.49 -7.49
N ASP A 228 0.83 -19.27 -8.57
CA ASP A 228 1.12 -20.69 -8.46
C ASP A 228 2.63 -20.90 -8.28
N MET A 229 3.03 -21.47 -7.15
CA MET A 229 4.44 -21.63 -6.74
C MET A 229 4.78 -23.11 -6.56
N TYR A 230 5.98 -23.50 -7.02
CA TYR A 230 6.53 -24.83 -6.79
C TYR A 230 7.57 -24.77 -5.69
N PHE A 231 7.18 -25.04 -4.48
CA PHE A 231 8.06 -24.96 -3.30
C PHE A 231 7.69 -25.99 -2.24
N LYS A 232 8.50 -26.08 -1.20
CA LYS A 232 8.22 -26.89 -0.02
C LYS A 232 7.61 -25.99 1.04
N SER A 233 6.31 -26.09 1.28
CA SER A 233 5.67 -25.40 2.38
C SER A 233 6.03 -26.05 3.72
N ALA A 234 5.78 -25.37 4.84
CA ALA A 234 6.03 -25.90 6.16
C ALA A 234 5.25 -27.18 6.48
N LEU A 235 4.15 -27.44 5.76
CA LEU A 235 3.29 -28.61 5.93
C LEU A 235 3.67 -29.78 5.00
N ASP A 236 4.71 -29.59 4.16
CA ASP A 236 5.09 -30.57 3.15
C ASP A 236 6.39 -31.30 3.48
N THR A 237 6.50 -32.52 2.95
CA THR A 237 7.73 -33.30 3.00
C THR A 237 8.66 -33.02 1.81
N SER A 238 8.10 -32.52 0.70
CA SER A 238 8.83 -32.24 -0.55
C SER A 238 8.22 -31.07 -1.29
N LYS A 239 8.97 -30.48 -2.25
CA LYS A 239 8.44 -29.44 -3.14
C LYS A 239 7.22 -29.94 -3.92
N ARG A 240 6.20 -29.12 -4.03
CA ARG A 240 5.00 -29.33 -4.86
C ARG A 240 4.37 -28.00 -5.25
N TRP A 241 3.41 -28.03 -6.16
CA TRP A 241 2.65 -26.85 -6.58
C TRP A 241 1.61 -26.45 -5.54
N HIS A 242 1.58 -25.16 -5.23
CA HIS A 242 0.59 -24.50 -4.38
C HIS A 242 0.07 -23.23 -5.08
N THR A 243 -1.17 -22.90 -4.84
CA THR A 243 -1.72 -21.59 -5.20
C THR A 243 -1.67 -20.69 -3.96
N ILE A 244 -0.85 -19.66 -3.99
CA ILE A 244 -0.60 -18.76 -2.86
C ILE A 244 -1.36 -17.45 -3.08
N LEU A 245 -2.00 -16.97 -2.03
CA LEU A 245 -2.67 -15.68 -1.97
C LEU A 245 -1.92 -14.77 -1.00
N PHE A 246 -1.32 -13.70 -1.51
CA PHE A 246 -0.68 -12.66 -0.73
C PHE A 246 -1.65 -11.48 -0.54
N ILE A 247 -1.88 -11.06 0.69
CA ILE A 247 -2.92 -10.11 1.09
C ILE A 247 -2.27 -8.93 1.80
N PRO A 248 -1.95 -7.84 1.10
CA PRO A 248 -1.53 -6.61 1.76
C PRO A 248 -2.73 -5.95 2.43
N TYR A 249 -2.51 -5.24 3.53
CA TYR A 249 -3.61 -4.63 4.29
C TYR A 249 -4.04 -3.25 3.75
N GLY A 250 -3.24 -2.65 2.85
CA GLY A 250 -3.54 -1.31 2.34
C GLY A 250 -3.58 -0.29 3.47
N ARG A 251 -4.63 0.50 3.52
CA ARG A 251 -4.85 1.47 4.62
C ARG A 251 -5.15 0.82 5.97
N GLY A 252 -5.44 -0.47 6.00
CA GLY A 252 -5.65 -1.20 7.26
C GLY A 252 -4.39 -1.33 8.10
N GLY A 253 -3.22 -1.14 7.52
CA GLY A 253 -1.98 -1.10 8.27
C GLY A 253 -0.72 -1.48 7.49
N ALA A 254 0.40 -1.42 8.20
CA ALA A 254 1.72 -1.72 7.66
C ALA A 254 2.02 -3.22 7.75
N GLY A 255 1.27 -4.03 7.01
CA GLY A 255 1.42 -5.48 7.09
C GLY A 255 0.74 -6.25 5.97
N PHE A 256 0.88 -7.56 6.04
CA PHE A 256 0.30 -8.48 5.06
C PHE A 256 0.12 -9.89 5.64
N THR A 257 -0.71 -10.68 4.97
CA THR A 257 -0.89 -12.12 5.25
C THR A 257 -0.68 -12.94 3.99
N VAL A 258 -0.15 -14.14 4.14
CA VAL A 258 -0.01 -15.11 3.06
C VAL A 258 -0.79 -16.38 3.40
N LEU A 259 -1.68 -16.76 2.47
CA LEU A 259 -2.50 -17.97 2.57
C LEU A 259 -2.15 -18.94 1.43
N ASP A 260 -2.20 -20.23 1.70
CA ASP A 260 -2.30 -21.28 0.69
C ASP A 260 -3.79 -21.56 0.41
N ILE A 261 -4.21 -21.26 -0.83
CA ILE A 261 -5.58 -21.47 -1.31
C ILE A 261 -5.68 -22.58 -2.36
N THR A 262 -4.72 -23.51 -2.37
CA THR A 262 -4.71 -24.67 -3.29
C THR A 262 -6.01 -25.46 -3.19
N ASP A 263 -6.57 -25.60 -2.00
CA ASP A 263 -7.97 -25.98 -1.77
C ASP A 263 -8.77 -24.72 -1.37
N PRO A 264 -9.61 -24.17 -2.27
CA PRO A 264 -10.29 -22.92 -2.01
C PRO A 264 -11.31 -22.98 -0.87
N LEU A 265 -11.72 -24.16 -0.43
CA LEU A 265 -12.64 -24.36 0.70
C LEU A 265 -11.92 -24.65 2.02
N LYS A 266 -10.61 -24.91 1.96
CA LYS A 266 -9.76 -25.24 3.11
C LYS A 266 -8.45 -24.47 3.04
N PRO A 267 -8.52 -23.13 3.07
CA PRO A 267 -7.31 -22.31 3.02
C PRO A 267 -6.42 -22.58 4.24
N LEU A 268 -5.12 -22.44 4.07
CA LEU A 268 -4.15 -22.57 5.15
C LEU A 268 -3.43 -21.24 5.35
N HIS A 269 -3.35 -20.78 6.59
CA HIS A 269 -2.52 -19.65 6.95
C HIS A 269 -1.05 -20.08 6.93
N LEU A 270 -0.23 -19.38 6.15
CA LEU A 270 1.22 -19.60 6.12
C LEU A 270 1.92 -18.67 7.11
N TYR A 271 1.67 -17.38 6.99
CA TYR A 271 2.16 -16.38 7.96
C TYR A 271 1.49 -15.03 7.76
N SER A 272 1.60 -14.20 8.79
CA SER A 272 1.26 -12.77 8.77
C SER A 272 2.40 -11.95 9.34
N VAL A 273 2.62 -10.76 8.78
CA VAL A 273 3.63 -9.79 9.24
C VAL A 273 2.98 -8.45 9.42
N TYR A 274 3.36 -7.72 10.47
CA TYR A 274 2.89 -6.38 10.73
C TYR A 274 4.00 -5.52 11.35
N ASN A 275 4.21 -4.35 10.80
CA ASN A 275 5.14 -3.35 11.34
C ASN A 275 4.40 -2.42 12.30
N ASP A 276 4.60 -2.62 13.61
CA ASP A 276 4.08 -1.75 14.63
C ASP A 276 5.03 -0.55 14.84
N LYS A 277 4.70 0.54 14.19
CA LYS A 277 5.50 1.78 14.23
C LYS A 277 5.43 2.48 15.59
N ILE A 278 4.41 2.22 16.39
CA ILE A 278 4.22 2.85 17.70
C ILE A 278 5.16 2.22 18.72
N PHE A 279 5.23 0.89 18.72
CA PHE A 279 6.08 0.14 19.64
C PHE A 279 7.47 -0.17 19.04
N HIS A 280 7.72 0.22 17.79
CA HIS A 280 8.96 -0.08 17.05
C HIS A 280 9.25 -1.58 17.01
N GLN A 281 8.23 -2.35 16.71
CA GLN A 281 8.28 -3.81 16.66
C GLN A 281 7.70 -4.35 15.37
N VAL A 282 8.20 -5.50 14.94
CA VAL A 282 7.61 -6.29 13.88
C VAL A 282 6.96 -7.52 14.47
N HIS A 283 5.67 -7.66 14.25
CA HIS A 283 4.91 -8.83 14.70
C HIS A 283 4.79 -9.85 13.57
N VAL A 284 5.02 -11.10 13.89
CA VAL A 284 4.93 -12.23 12.97
C VAL A 284 4.05 -13.32 13.58
N VAL A 285 3.12 -13.84 12.78
CA VAL A 285 2.35 -15.02 13.13
C VAL A 285 2.66 -16.11 12.13
N ASP A 286 3.11 -17.26 12.58
CA ASP A 286 3.46 -18.39 11.72
C ASP A 286 2.30 -19.36 11.45
N HIS A 287 2.56 -20.39 10.64
CA HIS A 287 1.58 -21.44 10.29
C HIS A 287 1.14 -22.32 11.48
N ASN A 288 1.89 -22.31 12.58
CA ASN A 288 1.55 -23.00 13.83
C ASN A 288 0.77 -22.12 14.81
N SER A 289 0.36 -20.93 14.37
CA SER A 289 -0.29 -19.92 15.24
C SER A 289 0.61 -19.42 16.37
N VAL A 290 1.93 -19.42 16.16
CA VAL A 290 2.88 -18.82 17.10
C VAL A 290 3.02 -17.34 16.78
N PHE A 291 2.78 -16.51 17.78
CA PHE A 291 2.93 -15.07 17.73
C PHE A 291 4.33 -14.69 18.22
N SER A 292 5.06 -13.96 17.43
CA SER A 292 6.42 -13.47 17.73
C SER A 292 6.50 -11.98 17.49
N SER A 293 7.31 -11.28 18.30
CA SER A 293 7.58 -9.86 18.15
C SER A 293 9.09 -9.63 18.11
N TYR A 294 9.54 -8.77 17.22
CA TYR A 294 10.94 -8.44 16.99
C TYR A 294 11.12 -6.94 17.07
N ASP A 295 11.98 -6.47 17.95
CA ASP A 295 12.29 -5.04 18.07
C ASP A 295 13.11 -4.55 16.88
N TYR A 296 12.96 -3.28 16.49
CA TYR A 296 13.78 -2.69 15.44
C TYR A 296 15.26 -2.70 15.80
N ILE A 297 16.12 -2.90 14.80
CA ILE A 297 17.54 -2.55 14.96
C ILE A 297 17.68 -1.05 14.83
N ALA A 298 17.83 -0.36 15.95
CA ALA A 298 18.12 1.06 15.94
C ALA A 298 19.60 1.27 15.58
N THR A 299 19.87 1.74 14.38
CA THR A 299 21.25 2.05 13.95
C THR A 299 21.71 3.44 14.42
N SER A 300 20.80 4.42 14.53
CA SER A 300 21.04 5.72 15.18
C SER A 300 19.73 6.46 15.40
N TYR A 301 19.57 7.10 16.54
CA TYR A 301 18.47 8.01 16.81
C TYR A 301 19.04 9.39 17.12
N ALA A 302 18.51 10.43 16.48
CA ALA A 302 18.68 11.78 16.99
C ALA A 302 17.82 11.95 18.24
N LEU A 303 18.41 12.34 19.36
CA LEU A 303 17.67 12.46 20.62
C LEU A 303 16.52 13.47 20.55
N SER A 304 16.59 14.43 19.64
CA SER A 304 15.49 15.35 19.33
C SER A 304 14.23 14.65 18.78
N SER A 305 14.37 13.58 17.97
CA SER A 305 13.22 12.81 17.46
C SER A 305 12.58 11.91 18.53
N LEU A 306 13.38 11.43 19.48
CA LEU A 306 12.87 10.67 20.64
C LEU A 306 12.10 11.57 21.61
N ILE A 307 12.44 12.84 21.72
CA ILE A 307 11.72 13.79 22.57
C ILE A 307 10.34 14.15 22.02
N GLU A 308 10.19 14.14 20.70
CA GLU A 308 8.91 14.40 20.04
C GLU A 308 7.99 13.17 20.03
N ALA A 309 8.56 11.96 19.93
CA ALA A 309 7.82 10.71 19.85
C ALA A 309 7.38 10.16 21.23
N THR A 310 8.21 10.34 22.25
CA THR A 310 7.80 10.06 23.63
C THR A 310 7.25 11.34 24.22
N ALA A 311 5.97 11.37 24.56
CA ALA A 311 5.48 12.34 25.52
C ALA A 311 6.42 12.23 26.72
N VAL A 312 7.29 13.24 26.87
CA VAL A 312 8.20 13.33 28.02
C VAL A 312 7.32 13.18 29.22
N THR A 313 7.28 11.99 29.81
CA THR A 313 6.72 11.83 31.12
C THR A 313 7.65 12.65 31.97
N GLN A 314 7.24 13.86 32.30
CA GLN A 314 7.94 14.71 33.24
C GLN A 314 8.10 13.87 34.49
N ASN A 315 9.27 13.27 34.64
CA ASN A 315 9.60 12.70 35.93
C ASN A 315 9.55 13.86 36.91
N ALA A 316 8.82 13.67 38.00
CA ALA A 316 8.51 14.68 39.03
C ALA A 316 9.74 15.20 39.81
N ASP A 317 10.92 15.02 39.31
CA ASP A 317 12.20 15.57 39.84
C ASP A 317 12.57 16.93 39.23
N LEU A 318 11.58 17.71 38.94
CA LEU A 318 11.85 19.17 38.89
C LEU A 318 12.08 19.60 40.32
N PRO A 319 13.32 20.05 40.66
CA PRO A 319 13.51 20.68 41.98
C PRO A 319 12.51 21.83 42.04
N SER A 320 11.78 21.90 43.15
CA SER A 320 10.87 22.98 43.48
C SER A 320 11.68 24.32 43.54
N GLY A 321 11.74 24.98 42.42
CA GLY A 321 12.44 26.24 42.23
C GLY A 321 12.55 26.52 40.75
N SER A 322 11.63 27.31 40.23
CA SER A 322 11.66 27.81 38.85
C SER A 322 13.01 28.51 38.60
N GLN A 323 13.91 27.83 37.84
CA GLN A 323 15.05 28.57 37.31
C GLN A 323 14.54 29.34 36.11
N THR A 324 14.40 30.61 36.25
CA THR A 324 14.16 31.57 35.18
C THR A 324 15.34 31.59 34.23
N CYS A 325 15.12 31.27 32.97
CA CYS A 325 16.07 31.60 31.92
C CYS A 325 16.15 33.12 31.85
N SER A 326 17.34 33.67 31.98
CA SER A 326 17.54 35.12 31.94
C SER A 326 17.46 35.66 30.52
N SER A 327 16.28 35.76 29.97
CA SER A 327 15.97 36.59 28.82
C SER A 327 14.60 37.21 29.01
N THR A 328 14.59 38.46 29.33
CA THR A 328 13.39 39.30 29.38
C THR A 328 12.81 39.43 27.99
N LYS A 329 11.53 39.07 27.83
CA LYS A 329 10.78 39.44 26.63
C LYS A 329 10.75 40.95 26.49
N ALA A 330 10.98 41.44 25.29
CA ALA A 330 10.95 42.89 24.99
C ALA A 330 9.60 43.57 25.27
N ASN A 331 8.55 42.82 25.66
CA ASN A 331 7.19 43.28 25.92
C ASN A 331 6.72 43.10 27.37
N GLY A 332 7.61 42.77 28.30
CA GLY A 332 7.28 42.71 29.74
C GLY A 332 6.40 41.55 30.21
N LEU A 333 6.17 40.56 29.37
CA LEU A 333 5.40 39.36 29.73
C LEU A 333 6.26 38.34 30.49
N PRO A 334 5.65 37.47 31.34
CA PRO A 334 6.39 36.51 32.14
C PRO A 334 7.25 35.59 31.29
N THR A 335 8.46 35.30 31.75
CA THR A 335 9.44 34.42 31.14
C THR A 335 8.91 33.00 31.08
N ASP A 336 8.99 32.37 29.90
CA ASP A 336 8.65 30.97 29.70
C ASP A 336 9.64 30.06 30.44
N GLN A 337 9.14 28.92 30.91
CA GLN A 337 9.92 28.00 31.74
C GLN A 337 10.94 27.24 30.87
N CYS A 338 12.19 27.20 31.34
CA CYS A 338 13.23 26.34 30.78
C CYS A 338 13.24 25.01 31.52
N PHE A 339 13.34 23.93 30.74
CA PHE A 339 13.42 22.59 31.30
C PHE A 339 14.86 22.07 31.21
N LYS A 340 15.37 21.53 32.34
CA LYS A 340 16.61 20.76 32.36
C LYS A 340 16.26 19.31 32.66
N SER A 341 16.78 18.37 31.92
CA SER A 341 16.66 16.96 32.23
C SER A 341 18.02 16.27 32.26
N LYS A 342 18.24 15.47 33.29
CA LYS A 342 19.39 14.57 33.39
C LYS A 342 19.10 13.18 32.98
N THR A 343 17.82 12.81 32.85
CA THR A 343 17.38 11.47 32.57
C THR A 343 16.53 11.42 31.31
N TRP A 344 16.80 10.44 30.49
CA TRP A 344 16.12 10.21 29.23
C TRP A 344 15.68 8.77 29.15
N THR A 345 14.40 8.52 28.89
CA THR A 345 13.86 7.20 28.71
C THR A 345 13.57 6.94 27.24
N PHE A 346 13.98 5.82 26.73
CA PHE A 346 13.60 5.39 25.41
C PHE A 346 13.20 3.90 25.37
N PRO A 347 12.27 3.53 24.48
CA PRO A 347 11.58 2.25 24.51
C PRO A 347 12.42 1.13 23.91
N VAL A 348 13.66 0.98 24.34
CA VAL A 348 14.53 -0.13 24.00
C VAL A 348 14.95 -0.80 25.28
N GLN A 349 14.60 -2.08 25.44
CA GLN A 349 14.84 -2.82 26.67
C GLN A 349 16.24 -3.44 26.71
N GLY A 350 16.79 -3.55 27.90
CA GLY A 350 17.96 -4.39 28.20
C GLY A 350 19.31 -3.85 27.70
N LEU A 351 19.42 -2.59 27.27
CA LEU A 351 20.71 -2.03 26.89
C LEU A 351 21.59 -1.76 28.09
N SER A 352 22.88 -2.01 27.94
CA SER A 352 23.94 -1.63 28.87
C SER A 352 24.73 -0.41 28.34
N LYS A 353 25.56 0.16 29.18
CA LYS A 353 26.39 1.30 28.77
C LYS A 353 27.38 0.97 27.62
N SER A 354 27.85 -0.28 27.54
CA SER A 354 28.76 -0.76 26.48
C SER A 354 28.05 -0.86 25.12
N ASP A 355 26.72 -0.94 25.14
CA ASP A 355 25.89 -1.08 23.93
C ASP A 355 25.63 0.27 23.26
N LEU A 356 26.04 1.36 23.89
CA LEU A 356 25.70 2.71 23.48
C LEU A 356 26.94 3.56 23.19
N THR A 357 26.91 4.25 22.07
CA THR A 357 27.82 5.36 21.78
C THR A 357 27.02 6.65 21.79
N ILE A 358 27.30 7.51 22.75
CA ILE A 358 26.62 8.82 22.87
C ILE A 358 27.56 9.89 22.32
N THR A 359 27.01 10.77 21.49
CA THR A 359 27.74 11.95 21.01
C THR A 359 27.02 13.21 21.48
N LYS A 360 27.76 14.15 21.98
CA LYS A 360 27.30 15.51 22.34
C LYS A 360 28.08 16.50 21.49
N ASP A 361 27.37 17.28 20.71
CA ASP A 361 27.94 18.26 19.78
C ASP A 361 29.07 17.66 18.88
N GLY A 362 28.78 16.44 18.35
CA GLY A 362 29.67 15.73 17.46
C GLY A 362 30.88 15.05 18.12
N ARG A 363 30.99 15.05 19.46
CA ARG A 363 32.07 14.41 20.20
C ARG A 363 31.55 13.29 21.09
N ASN A 364 32.31 12.20 21.23
CA ASN A 364 31.95 11.12 22.13
C ASN A 364 31.78 11.61 23.57
N TYR A 365 30.64 11.24 24.15
CA TYR A 365 30.30 11.58 25.54
C TYR A 365 30.18 10.29 26.35
N THR A 366 30.99 10.17 27.41
CA THR A 366 31.10 8.93 28.21
C THR A 366 30.57 9.07 29.64
N ASN A 367 30.18 10.28 30.06
CA ASN A 367 29.78 10.54 31.42
C ASN A 367 28.25 10.37 31.62
N PHE A 368 27.80 9.13 31.37
CA PHE A 368 26.41 8.72 31.58
C PHE A 368 26.33 7.31 32.17
N ASN A 369 25.20 6.98 32.78
CA ASN A 369 24.86 5.65 33.23
C ASN A 369 23.56 5.19 32.56
N VAL A 370 23.38 3.89 32.47
CA VAL A 370 22.17 3.25 31.93
C VAL A 370 21.46 2.49 33.04
N THR A 371 20.16 2.68 33.18
CA THR A 371 19.26 1.95 34.07
C THR A 371 18.01 1.57 33.31
N SER A 372 17.08 0.83 33.93
CA SER A 372 15.79 0.50 33.33
C SER A 372 14.65 0.94 34.25
N ASN A 373 13.49 1.28 33.64
CA ASN A 373 12.27 1.52 34.39
C ASN A 373 11.54 0.23 34.71
N SER A 374 10.38 0.31 35.36
CA SER A 374 9.51 -0.84 35.69
C SER A 374 8.97 -1.56 34.47
N ASN A 375 8.91 -0.92 33.31
CA ASN A 375 8.48 -1.50 32.03
C ASN A 375 9.63 -2.14 31.25
N GLY A 376 10.86 -2.04 31.76
CA GLY A 376 12.06 -2.53 31.10
C GLY A 376 12.72 -1.54 30.15
N ASP A 377 12.12 -0.37 29.89
CA ASP A 377 12.67 0.63 28.99
C ASP A 377 14.01 1.16 29.50
N THR A 378 14.91 1.44 28.60
CA THR A 378 16.24 1.96 28.92
C THR A 378 16.20 3.41 29.33
N ILE A 379 16.80 3.73 30.48
CA ILE A 379 16.95 5.09 31.00
C ILE A 379 18.42 5.49 30.94
N LEU A 380 18.70 6.55 30.22
CA LEU A 380 20.02 7.23 30.21
C LEU A 380 20.07 8.29 31.31
N ASN A 381 21.04 8.15 32.20
CA ASN A 381 21.29 9.12 33.26
C ASN A 381 22.63 9.84 32.98
N PHE A 382 22.57 11.12 32.67
CA PHE A 382 23.74 11.93 32.39
C PHE A 382 24.27 12.55 33.68
N ALA A 383 25.60 12.55 33.87
CA ALA A 383 26.23 13.15 35.02
C ALA A 383 26.11 14.68 35.02
N ASP A 384 26.16 15.26 33.85
CA ASP A 384 26.01 16.70 33.67
C ASP A 384 24.59 17.06 33.23
N ASP A 385 24.14 18.28 33.63
CA ASP A 385 22.86 18.78 33.12
C ASP A 385 22.93 18.92 31.59
N ILE A 386 22.20 18.09 30.88
CA ILE A 386 21.93 18.27 29.46
C ILE A 386 20.76 19.22 29.37
N THR A 387 21.05 20.45 29.09
CA THR A 387 20.05 21.52 29.03
C THR A 387 19.32 21.42 27.70
N TYR A 388 18.02 21.13 27.74
CA TYR A 388 17.11 21.28 26.64
C TYR A 388 16.21 22.47 26.89
N TYR A 389 16.10 23.37 25.93
CA TYR A 389 15.15 24.47 25.97
C TYR A 389 13.95 24.11 25.08
N GLY A 390 12.88 23.69 25.70
CA GLY A 390 11.59 23.54 25.03
C GLY A 390 10.81 24.85 25.09
N TRP A 391 10.28 25.29 23.97
CA TRP A 391 9.42 26.47 23.92
C TRP A 391 7.99 26.00 23.68
N ASN A 392 7.04 26.48 24.48
CA ASN A 392 5.66 26.63 24.07
C ASN A 392 5.63 27.62 22.89
N PRO A 393 4.70 27.54 21.95
CA PRO A 393 4.81 28.20 20.65
C PRO A 393 5.25 29.63 20.76
N CYS A 394 6.33 29.94 20.12
CA CYS A 394 6.90 31.28 20.06
C CYS A 394 5.85 32.23 19.45
N PRO A 395 5.54 33.35 20.10
CA PRO A 395 4.65 34.33 19.51
C PRO A 395 5.23 34.85 18.20
N SER A 396 4.41 35.12 17.23
CA SER A 396 4.75 35.49 15.85
C SER A 396 5.63 36.75 15.64
N THR A 397 6.12 37.32 16.68
CA THR A 397 6.89 38.59 16.63
C THR A 397 8.13 38.64 17.54
N GLY A 398 8.67 37.51 17.98
CA GLY A 398 9.84 37.46 18.84
C GLY A 398 10.97 36.58 18.29
N VAL A 399 12.21 37.05 18.36
CA VAL A 399 13.40 36.24 18.06
C VAL A 399 13.59 35.23 19.19
N CYS A 400 13.31 33.96 18.91
CA CYS A 400 13.61 32.85 19.83
C CYS A 400 15.05 32.39 19.58
N ASN A 401 15.96 32.58 20.49
CA ASN A 401 17.30 31.99 20.42
C ASN A 401 17.20 30.52 20.88
N THR A 402 17.18 29.58 19.94
CA THR A 402 17.33 28.16 20.22
C THR A 402 18.82 27.86 20.44
N ILE A 403 19.17 27.47 21.65
CA ILE A 403 20.45 26.81 21.92
C ILE A 403 20.11 25.31 21.83
N SER A 404 20.33 24.71 20.68
CA SER A 404 20.18 23.27 20.49
C SER A 404 21.51 22.58 20.77
N THR A 405 21.58 21.78 21.82
CA THR A 405 22.64 20.81 22.00
C THR A 405 22.20 19.55 21.20
N SER A 406 22.90 19.19 20.14
CA SER A 406 22.62 17.95 19.41
C SER A 406 23.24 16.80 20.19
N ILE A 407 22.38 15.85 20.60
CA ILE A 407 22.82 14.60 21.19
C ILE A 407 22.41 13.50 20.23
N GLY A 408 23.40 12.78 19.71
CA GLY A 408 23.21 11.59 18.95
C GLY A 408 23.60 10.37 19.78
N PHE A 409 22.94 9.25 19.55
CA PHE A 409 23.42 7.98 20.09
C PHE A 409 23.35 6.91 19.03
N THR A 410 24.24 5.93 19.14
CA THR A 410 24.28 4.75 18.28
C THR A 410 24.29 3.53 19.17
N ILE A 411 23.45 2.55 18.85
CA ILE A 411 23.50 1.23 19.47
C ILE A 411 24.57 0.42 18.73
N ASN A 412 25.55 -0.06 19.45
CA ASN A 412 26.63 -0.84 18.87
C ASN A 412 26.11 -2.24 18.51
N SER A 413 26.26 -2.63 17.26
CA SER A 413 25.71 -3.87 16.67
C SER A 413 26.30 -5.19 17.24
N SER A 414 27.27 -5.12 18.14
CA SER A 414 27.90 -6.28 18.75
C SER A 414 27.26 -6.76 20.06
N SER A 415 26.33 -5.99 20.62
CA SER A 415 25.68 -6.30 21.88
C SER A 415 24.26 -6.79 21.65
N GLN A 416 24.04 -8.07 21.85
CA GLN A 416 22.70 -8.61 21.99
C GLN A 416 22.19 -8.26 23.38
N ALA A 417 21.32 -7.26 23.48
CA ALA A 417 20.50 -7.12 24.66
C ALA A 417 19.69 -8.41 24.83
N THR A 418 19.77 -9.04 26.00
CA THR A 418 19.08 -10.29 26.29
C THR A 418 17.58 -10.07 26.14
N GLY A 419 17.00 -10.58 25.06
CA GLY A 419 15.59 -10.39 24.70
C GLY A 419 15.34 -9.80 23.31
N VAL A 420 16.31 -9.11 22.74
CA VAL A 420 16.24 -8.63 21.35
C VAL A 420 16.72 -9.74 20.43
N LYS A 421 15.81 -10.43 19.78
CA LYS A 421 16.18 -11.26 18.62
C LYS A 421 16.71 -10.32 17.54
N ASN A 422 17.83 -10.66 16.91
CA ASN A 422 18.38 -9.89 15.81
C ASN A 422 17.38 -9.86 14.63
N PRO A 423 16.73 -8.73 14.32
CA PRO A 423 15.64 -8.69 13.35
C PRO A 423 16.12 -8.49 11.91
N VAL A 424 17.37 -8.81 11.57
CA VAL A 424 17.88 -8.69 10.18
C VAL A 424 16.96 -9.44 9.22
N GLU A 425 16.39 -10.57 9.66
CA GLU A 425 15.44 -11.38 8.90
C GLU A 425 14.04 -10.73 8.81
N TYR A 426 13.72 -9.79 9.69
CA TYR A 426 12.43 -9.08 9.75
C TYR A 426 12.60 -7.58 9.77
N ASP A 427 13.50 -7.03 8.95
CA ASP A 427 13.66 -5.58 8.84
C ASP A 427 12.52 -4.94 8.04
N TYR A 428 11.38 -4.83 8.69
CA TYR A 428 10.21 -4.11 8.17
C TYR A 428 10.07 -2.69 8.74
N SER A 429 11.11 -2.15 9.37
CA SER A 429 11.09 -0.83 10.01
C SER A 429 10.67 0.31 9.07
N LYS A 430 10.90 0.15 7.77
CA LYS A 430 10.50 1.10 6.72
C LYS A 430 9.16 0.77 6.05
N LEU A 431 8.47 -0.29 6.46
CA LEU A 431 7.18 -0.63 5.90
C LEU A 431 6.10 0.31 6.44
N GLY A 432 5.45 1.04 5.54
CA GLY A 432 4.26 1.84 5.78
C GLY A 432 2.97 1.08 5.49
N GLU A 433 1.85 1.79 5.37
CA GLU A 433 0.59 1.19 4.93
C GLU A 433 0.78 0.50 3.58
N THR A 434 0.40 -0.77 3.47
CA THR A 434 0.77 -1.62 2.34
C THR A 434 -0.15 -1.45 1.13
N TRP A 435 -0.14 -0.25 0.55
CA TRP A 435 -0.88 0.06 -0.68
C TRP A 435 -0.28 -0.60 -1.91
N SER A 436 1.03 -0.81 -1.89
CA SER A 436 1.76 -1.47 -2.98
C SER A 436 1.41 -2.95 -3.03
N ALA A 437 0.74 -3.40 -4.09
CA ALA A 437 0.52 -4.82 -4.30
C ALA A 437 1.84 -5.52 -4.68
N PRO A 438 2.14 -6.70 -4.12
CA PRO A 438 3.38 -7.38 -4.43
C PRO A 438 3.41 -7.93 -5.86
N ARG A 439 4.62 -8.12 -6.39
CA ARG A 439 4.87 -8.92 -7.59
C ARG A 439 5.69 -10.15 -7.19
N ILE A 440 5.21 -11.32 -7.56
CA ILE A 440 5.83 -12.59 -7.21
C ILE A 440 6.56 -13.15 -8.44
N PHE A 441 7.81 -13.51 -8.26
CA PHE A 441 8.62 -14.15 -9.30
C PHE A 441 9.77 -14.95 -8.65
N ARG A 442 10.50 -15.73 -9.47
CA ARG A 442 11.69 -16.45 -8.99
C ARG A 442 12.91 -15.56 -9.06
N LEU A 443 13.67 -15.55 -7.98
CA LEU A 443 14.94 -14.83 -7.86
C LEU A 443 16.10 -15.84 -7.94
N PRO A 444 17.12 -15.62 -8.80
CA PRO A 444 18.34 -16.41 -8.77
C PRO A 444 19.14 -16.09 -7.53
N THR A 445 19.39 -17.11 -6.69
CA THR A 445 19.94 -16.92 -5.33
C THR A 445 21.47 -16.96 -5.26
N ASP A 446 22.12 -17.63 -6.18
CA ASP A 446 23.56 -17.88 -6.10
C ASP A 446 24.43 -16.75 -6.68
N GLY A 447 23.84 -15.62 -6.89
CA GLY A 447 24.55 -14.39 -7.24
C GLY A 447 25.38 -14.53 -8.51
N ARG A 448 24.82 -15.07 -9.59
CA ARG A 448 25.40 -14.98 -10.96
C ARG A 448 26.38 -16.07 -11.37
N LYS A 449 26.50 -17.20 -10.68
CA LYS A 449 27.57 -18.15 -10.98
C LYS A 449 27.17 -19.30 -11.87
N ASP A 450 25.92 -19.68 -11.87
CA ASP A 450 25.43 -20.74 -12.72
C ASP A 450 23.98 -20.48 -13.21
N ASN A 451 23.53 -21.32 -14.10
CA ASN A 451 22.17 -21.33 -14.62
C ASN A 451 21.33 -22.42 -13.93
N ASN A 452 21.60 -22.69 -12.66
CA ASN A 452 20.93 -23.75 -11.93
C ASN A 452 19.56 -23.26 -11.44
N ILE A 453 18.53 -23.53 -12.23
CA ILE A 453 17.13 -23.20 -11.93
C ILE A 453 16.64 -23.82 -10.61
N ALA A 454 17.33 -24.89 -10.14
CA ALA A 454 16.95 -25.57 -8.90
C ALA A 454 17.18 -24.74 -7.65
N ASP A 455 18.07 -23.76 -7.72
CA ASP A 455 18.43 -22.91 -6.58
C ASP A 455 17.61 -21.61 -6.53
N ASP A 456 16.84 -21.29 -7.60
CA ASP A 456 15.97 -20.13 -7.63
C ASP A 456 14.87 -20.27 -6.56
N ARG A 457 14.53 -19.17 -5.92
CA ARG A 457 13.44 -19.11 -4.94
C ARG A 457 12.41 -18.06 -5.31
N TYR A 458 11.16 -18.29 -4.90
CA TYR A 458 10.12 -17.32 -5.08
C TYR A 458 10.25 -16.18 -4.07
N VAL A 459 10.20 -14.99 -4.58
CA VAL A 459 10.16 -13.76 -3.77
C VAL A 459 8.94 -12.92 -4.15
N ALA A 460 8.45 -12.14 -3.19
CA ALA A 460 7.53 -11.05 -3.43
C ALA A 460 8.30 -9.73 -3.37
N VAL A 461 8.16 -8.89 -4.40
CA VAL A 461 8.69 -7.52 -4.35
C VAL A 461 7.55 -6.53 -4.23
N MET A 462 7.67 -5.60 -3.30
CA MET A 462 6.67 -4.55 -3.06
C MET A 462 7.34 -3.25 -2.62
N GLY A 463 6.71 -2.13 -2.95
CA GLY A 463 7.10 -0.83 -2.40
C GLY A 463 6.83 -0.76 -0.90
N GLY A 464 7.51 0.13 -0.21
CA GLY A 464 7.33 0.38 1.22
C GLY A 464 5.94 0.89 1.59
N GLY A 465 5.11 1.22 0.61
CA GLY A 465 3.73 1.62 0.82
C GLY A 465 3.58 3.11 1.15
N TYR A 466 2.47 3.45 1.78
CA TYR A 466 2.17 4.82 2.18
C TYR A 466 2.79 5.13 3.54
N GLY A 467 3.45 6.25 3.63
CA GLY A 467 3.98 6.80 4.88
C GLY A 467 3.99 8.31 4.84
N THR A 468 3.90 8.94 6.00
CA THR A 468 3.98 10.38 6.13
C THR A 468 5.43 10.83 6.33
N GLN A 469 5.72 12.09 6.08
CA GLN A 469 7.04 12.69 6.29
C GLN A 469 7.55 12.53 7.74
N PHE A 470 6.64 12.41 8.69
CA PHE A 470 6.98 12.29 10.12
C PHE A 470 7.27 10.84 10.55
N GLU A 471 6.86 9.86 9.77
CA GLU A 471 6.97 8.46 10.14
C GLU A 471 8.26 7.80 9.65
N GLY A 472 8.91 8.35 8.63
CA GLY A 472 10.15 7.81 8.06
C GLY A 472 9.98 6.44 7.40
N VAL A 473 8.75 6.07 7.00
CA VAL A 473 8.40 4.80 6.40
C VAL A 473 7.90 4.98 4.97
N GLY A 474 7.82 3.90 4.22
CA GLY A 474 7.30 3.90 2.85
C GLY A 474 8.36 4.06 1.76
N ASN A 475 9.60 4.37 2.10
CA ASN A 475 10.66 4.77 1.19
C ASN A 475 11.67 3.66 0.86
N ALA A 476 11.18 2.46 0.64
CA ALA A 476 12.02 1.31 0.30
C ALA A 476 11.33 0.37 -0.70
N LEU A 477 12.12 -0.46 -1.37
CA LEU A 477 11.67 -1.67 -2.03
C LEU A 477 11.98 -2.86 -1.13
N PHE A 478 10.97 -3.64 -0.80
CA PHE A 478 11.10 -4.90 -0.07
C PHE A 478 11.19 -6.07 -1.03
N VAL A 479 12.15 -6.95 -0.79
CA VAL A 479 12.26 -8.28 -1.40
C VAL A 479 12.01 -9.30 -0.30
N ILE A 480 10.87 -9.97 -0.33
CA ILE A 480 10.37 -10.85 0.73
C ILE A 480 10.55 -12.29 0.27
N ASP A 481 11.20 -13.12 1.08
CA ASP A 481 11.34 -14.55 0.80
C ASP A 481 10.01 -15.27 1.07
N LEU A 482 9.50 -15.97 0.07
CA LEU A 482 8.24 -16.73 0.18
C LEU A 482 8.47 -18.22 0.48
N GLU A 483 9.70 -18.69 0.46
CA GLU A 483 10.04 -20.10 0.64
C GLU A 483 10.76 -20.42 1.97
N ASP A 484 11.16 -19.41 2.75
CA ASP A 484 11.82 -19.68 4.05
C ASP A 484 10.79 -20.15 5.08
N ILE A 485 10.74 -21.47 5.27
CA ILE A 485 9.84 -22.12 6.24
C ILE A 485 10.35 -21.98 7.69
N THR A 486 11.60 -21.63 7.89
CA THR A 486 12.22 -21.46 9.21
C THR A 486 11.92 -20.07 9.75
N ASN A 487 11.98 -19.07 8.88
CA ASN A 487 11.69 -17.68 9.18
C ASN A 487 10.59 -17.18 8.22
N PRO A 488 9.35 -17.64 8.37
CA PRO A 488 8.28 -17.33 7.42
C PRO A 488 7.99 -15.83 7.36
N GLY A 489 8.03 -15.28 6.15
CA GLY A 489 7.88 -13.85 5.91
C GLY A 489 9.15 -13.03 6.13
N SER A 490 10.32 -13.68 6.14
CA SER A 490 11.59 -12.99 6.23
C SER A 490 11.87 -12.09 5.02
N VAL A 491 12.65 -11.04 5.25
CA VAL A 491 13.09 -10.12 4.20
C VAL A 491 14.42 -10.59 3.63
N GLU A 492 14.44 -10.92 2.34
CA GLU A 492 15.69 -11.19 1.61
C GLU A 492 16.54 -9.92 1.49
N LYS A 493 15.88 -8.79 1.18
CA LYS A 493 16.56 -7.49 1.05
C LYS A 493 15.58 -6.33 1.19
N VAL A 494 16.01 -5.31 1.92
CA VAL A 494 15.43 -3.97 1.87
C VAL A 494 16.36 -3.08 1.04
N ILE A 495 15.81 -2.41 0.04
CA ILE A 495 16.58 -1.47 -0.80
C ILE A 495 16.00 -0.09 -0.59
N ASP A 496 16.78 0.76 0.03
CA ASP A 496 16.37 2.13 0.35
C ASP A 496 16.21 2.96 -0.93
N ILE A 497 15.20 3.83 -0.92
CA ILE A 497 15.00 4.84 -1.96
C ILE A 497 15.39 6.17 -1.34
N GLU A 498 16.44 6.77 -1.89
CA GLU A 498 16.97 8.04 -1.42
C GLU A 498 15.96 9.16 -1.58
N ASP A 499 15.86 10.01 -0.56
CA ASP A 499 15.07 11.24 -0.59
C ASP A 499 15.77 12.28 -1.46
N SER A 500 14.99 13.06 -2.21
CA SER A 500 15.52 14.22 -2.94
C SER A 500 15.52 15.44 -2.03
N LEU A 501 16.70 15.92 -1.67
CA LEU A 501 16.86 17.14 -0.86
C LEU A 501 16.22 18.38 -1.48
N ALA A 502 15.91 18.36 -2.77
CA ALA A 502 15.24 19.46 -3.47
C ALA A 502 13.71 19.34 -3.45
N SER A 503 13.17 18.21 -2.98
CA SER A 503 11.74 17.99 -2.82
C SER A 503 11.29 18.34 -1.39
N ASP A 504 10.09 18.89 -1.27
CA ASP A 504 9.39 19.08 0.00
C ASP A 504 8.30 18.01 0.23
N ILE A 505 8.39 16.90 -0.50
CA ILE A 505 7.45 15.77 -0.51
C ILE A 505 8.18 14.53 0.04
N VAL A 506 7.50 13.75 0.86
CA VAL A 506 8.00 12.44 1.29
C VAL A 506 8.11 11.49 0.10
N ASN A 507 9.14 10.64 0.07
CA ASN A 507 9.38 9.69 -1.03
C ASN A 507 8.77 8.30 -0.81
N SER A 508 7.58 8.22 -0.23
CA SER A 508 6.82 6.98 -0.07
C SER A 508 6.43 6.34 -1.41
N THR A 509 6.31 5.02 -1.42
CA THR A 509 6.13 4.18 -2.61
C THR A 509 4.83 3.37 -2.55
N PRO A 510 3.66 4.02 -2.71
CA PRO A 510 2.37 3.34 -2.65
C PRO A 510 2.07 2.54 -3.92
N GLY A 511 2.72 2.85 -5.04
CA GLY A 511 2.52 2.19 -6.31
C GLY A 511 3.01 0.74 -6.33
N THR A 512 2.36 -0.10 -7.11
CA THR A 512 2.80 -1.47 -7.36
C THR A 512 4.02 -1.47 -8.29
N PRO A 513 5.08 -2.23 -8.00
CA PRO A 513 6.25 -2.30 -8.87
C PRO A 513 5.93 -2.88 -10.25
N VAL A 514 6.59 -2.37 -11.27
CA VAL A 514 6.66 -3.01 -12.59
C VAL A 514 7.85 -3.97 -12.57
N VAL A 515 7.59 -5.24 -12.81
CA VAL A 515 8.60 -6.31 -12.87
C VAL A 515 8.77 -6.75 -14.31
N VAL A 516 9.99 -6.72 -14.82
CA VAL A 516 10.32 -7.11 -16.20
C VAL A 516 11.44 -8.14 -16.17
N THR A 517 11.19 -9.32 -16.72
CA THR A 517 12.18 -10.38 -16.87
C THR A 517 12.88 -10.24 -18.22
N PRO A 518 14.15 -9.81 -18.26
CA PRO A 518 14.84 -9.52 -19.52
C PRO A 518 15.08 -10.74 -20.42
N ASP A 519 15.16 -11.91 -19.84
CA ASP A 519 15.38 -13.19 -20.49
C ASP A 519 14.26 -13.59 -21.43
N THR A 520 13.02 -13.20 -21.14
CA THR A 520 11.87 -13.48 -22.03
C THR A 520 12.00 -12.83 -23.41
N ALA A 521 12.87 -11.83 -23.54
CA ALA A 521 13.10 -11.10 -24.77
C ALA A 521 14.31 -11.59 -25.57
N ARG A 522 15.25 -12.35 -24.99
CA ARG A 522 16.56 -12.57 -25.61
C ARG A 522 17.20 -13.94 -25.43
N GLY A 523 16.71 -14.83 -24.63
CA GLY A 523 17.45 -16.08 -24.43
C GLY A 523 16.76 -17.14 -23.60
N LEU A 524 17.52 -18.22 -23.40
CA LEU A 524 17.06 -19.42 -22.71
C LEU A 524 17.35 -19.37 -21.19
N ASP A 525 18.24 -18.47 -20.77
CA ASP A 525 18.70 -18.45 -19.38
C ASP A 525 17.82 -17.52 -18.54
N PHE A 526 17.29 -18.04 -17.46
CA PHE A 526 16.60 -17.21 -16.46
C PHE A 526 17.63 -16.35 -15.75
N THR A 527 17.41 -15.04 -15.79
CA THR A 527 18.36 -14.07 -15.22
C THR A 527 17.78 -13.23 -14.11
N GLY A 528 16.55 -13.50 -13.66
CA GLY A 528 15.84 -12.68 -12.69
C GLY A 528 15.08 -11.52 -13.34
N ALA A 529 14.93 -10.41 -12.63
CA ALA A 529 14.09 -9.30 -13.07
C ALA A 529 14.74 -7.92 -12.89
N LEU A 530 14.34 -6.98 -13.73
CA LEU A 530 14.47 -5.54 -13.49
C LEU A 530 13.17 -5.03 -12.88
N ILE A 531 13.28 -4.24 -11.81
CA ILE A 531 12.14 -3.69 -11.10
C ILE A 531 12.12 -2.17 -11.33
N TYR A 532 10.92 -1.63 -11.57
CA TYR A 532 10.70 -0.18 -11.65
C TYR A 532 9.63 0.21 -10.65
N LEU A 533 9.89 1.21 -9.85
CA LEU A 533 9.00 1.69 -8.80
C LEU A 533 8.99 3.22 -8.78
N ASN A 534 7.82 3.80 -8.67
CA ASN A 534 7.65 5.24 -8.50
C ASN A 534 7.34 5.60 -7.05
N ASP A 535 7.73 6.81 -6.65
CA ASP A 535 7.44 7.37 -5.34
C ASP A 535 6.63 8.68 -5.43
N PHE A 536 6.20 9.20 -4.28
CA PHE A 536 5.46 10.46 -4.21
C PHE A 536 6.23 11.66 -4.70
N GLU A 537 7.55 11.67 -4.59
CA GLU A 537 8.38 12.73 -5.15
C GLU A 537 8.38 12.75 -6.69
N GLY A 538 7.69 11.80 -7.33
CA GLY A 538 7.67 11.66 -8.78
C GLY A 538 8.97 11.12 -9.35
N LYS A 539 9.77 10.42 -8.54
CA LYS A 539 10.92 9.66 -9.02
C LYS A 539 10.48 8.29 -9.50
N ILE A 540 11.20 7.77 -10.47
CA ILE A 540 11.11 6.38 -10.90
C ILE A 540 12.48 5.76 -10.66
N SER A 541 12.52 4.83 -9.75
CA SER A 541 13.72 4.06 -9.41
C SER A 541 13.74 2.73 -10.18
N LYS A 542 14.92 2.33 -10.62
CA LYS A 542 15.20 1.05 -11.27
C LYS A 542 16.11 0.23 -10.38
N PHE A 543 15.74 -1.04 -10.17
CA PHE A 543 16.48 -1.97 -9.32
C PHE A 543 16.90 -3.19 -10.12
N ASN A 544 18.09 -3.68 -9.82
CA ASN A 544 18.65 -4.87 -10.44
C ASN A 544 18.44 -6.12 -9.57
N LEU A 545 17.48 -6.94 -9.93
CA LEU A 545 17.28 -8.27 -9.36
C LEU A 545 17.62 -9.35 -10.39
N THR A 546 18.69 -9.10 -11.18
CA THR A 546 19.17 -10.04 -12.19
C THR A 546 20.55 -10.57 -11.83
N ASN A 547 20.84 -11.79 -12.26
CA ASN A 547 22.21 -12.34 -12.23
C ASN A 547 23.01 -12.02 -13.51
N MET A 548 22.54 -11.11 -14.37
CA MET A 548 23.21 -10.77 -15.63
C MET A 548 24.60 -10.20 -15.38
N LYS A 549 25.60 -10.87 -15.93
CA LYS A 549 27.03 -10.48 -15.88
C LYS A 549 27.33 -9.45 -16.97
N PHE A 550 26.71 -8.28 -16.93
CA PHE A 550 27.17 -7.24 -17.83
C PHE A 550 28.13 -6.31 -17.11
N ASP A 551 29.37 -6.40 -17.50
CA ASP A 551 30.26 -5.27 -17.47
C ASP A 551 29.61 -4.17 -18.31
N SER A 552 28.75 -3.37 -17.71
CA SER A 552 28.59 -2.03 -18.20
C SER A 552 29.95 -1.38 -17.90
N THR A 553 30.90 -1.59 -18.76
CA THR A 553 32.07 -0.75 -18.83
C THR A 553 31.56 0.64 -19.25
N ASP A 554 30.92 1.30 -18.32
CA ASP A 554 31.04 2.75 -18.29
C ASP A 554 32.53 2.95 -18.01
N LEU A 555 33.22 3.25 -19.09
CA LEU A 555 34.67 3.48 -19.10
C LEU A 555 35.09 4.59 -18.12
N LYS A 556 34.11 5.38 -17.61
CA LYS A 556 34.34 6.45 -16.63
C LYS A 556 34.30 5.98 -15.18
N THR A 557 33.40 5.08 -14.79
CA THR A 557 33.20 4.73 -13.40
C THR A 557 33.70 3.34 -13.02
N ARG A 558 33.87 2.42 -13.98
CA ARG A 558 34.27 1.01 -13.78
C ARG A 558 33.49 0.27 -12.68
N LYS A 559 32.28 0.73 -12.38
CA LYS A 559 31.47 0.14 -11.35
C LYS A 559 30.84 -1.15 -11.86
N LYS A 560 31.13 -2.24 -11.19
CA LYS A 560 30.53 -3.54 -11.48
C LYS A 560 29.08 -3.51 -11.07
N VAL A 561 28.17 -3.95 -11.93
CA VAL A 561 26.76 -4.11 -11.60
C VAL A 561 26.59 -5.33 -10.69
N GLU A 562 25.92 -5.16 -9.59
CA GLU A 562 25.66 -6.19 -8.60
C GLU A 562 24.17 -6.42 -8.38
N LEU A 563 23.83 -7.58 -7.79
CA LEU A 563 22.46 -7.85 -7.35
C LEU A 563 22.04 -6.79 -6.32
N TYR A 564 20.82 -6.30 -6.42
CA TYR A 564 20.24 -5.23 -5.60
C TYR A 564 20.78 -3.81 -5.83
N ASP A 565 21.59 -3.59 -6.87
CA ASP A 565 21.92 -2.23 -7.27
C ASP A 565 20.65 -1.46 -7.65
N SER A 566 20.61 -0.18 -7.30
CA SER A 566 19.50 0.73 -7.60
C SER A 566 20.00 2.00 -8.27
N THR A 567 19.15 2.63 -9.07
CA THR A 567 19.38 3.94 -9.67
C THR A 567 18.07 4.69 -9.87
N THR A 568 18.10 6.00 -9.77
CA THR A 568 16.95 6.83 -10.15
C THR A 568 16.98 7.02 -11.67
N LEU A 569 15.97 6.43 -12.34
CA LEU A 569 15.84 6.53 -13.80
C LEU A 569 15.27 7.89 -14.23
N PHE A 570 14.36 8.46 -13.46
CA PHE A 570 13.61 9.66 -13.80
C PHE A 570 13.11 10.37 -12.56
N TRP A 571 13.04 11.70 -12.62
CA TRP A 571 12.40 12.54 -11.59
C TRP A 571 11.57 13.64 -12.25
N ALA A 572 10.29 13.79 -11.82
CA ALA A 572 9.35 14.78 -12.34
C ALA A 572 9.61 16.21 -11.84
N GLY A 573 10.57 16.40 -10.93
CA GLY A 573 10.81 17.68 -10.27
C GLY A 573 9.60 18.12 -9.45
N SER A 574 9.07 17.23 -8.62
CA SER A 574 7.83 17.43 -7.90
C SER A 574 8.04 18.35 -6.70
N THR A 575 7.02 19.16 -6.43
CA THR A 575 6.93 20.01 -5.25
C THR A 575 5.49 20.04 -4.75
N LYS A 576 5.25 20.39 -3.50
CA LYS A 576 3.88 20.59 -2.97
C LYS A 576 3.08 21.61 -3.80
N THR A 577 3.77 22.56 -4.43
CA THR A 577 3.13 23.61 -5.23
C THR A 577 2.71 23.13 -6.61
N ASN A 578 3.54 22.32 -7.30
CA ASN A 578 3.22 21.89 -8.66
C ASN A 578 2.36 20.64 -8.72
N GLY A 579 2.19 19.92 -7.59
CA GLY A 579 1.25 18.82 -7.42
C GLY A 579 1.62 17.52 -8.14
N ARG A 580 2.87 17.34 -8.54
CA ARG A 580 3.34 16.20 -9.35
C ARG A 580 3.58 14.93 -8.53
N TYR A 581 2.69 14.62 -7.61
CA TYR A 581 2.73 13.38 -6.84
C TYR A 581 2.44 12.17 -7.73
N MET A 582 3.13 11.05 -7.52
CA MET A 582 2.83 9.77 -8.17
C MET A 582 2.30 8.77 -7.16
N TYR A 583 0.96 8.69 -7.04
CA TYR A 583 0.27 7.74 -6.16
C TYR A 583 0.10 6.37 -6.80
N HIS A 584 -0.15 6.35 -8.10
CA HIS A 584 -0.60 5.16 -8.80
C HIS A 584 0.56 4.44 -9.47
N SER A 585 0.39 3.14 -9.63
CA SER A 585 1.34 2.28 -10.32
C SER A 585 1.57 2.72 -11.76
N MET A 586 2.71 2.37 -12.30
CA MET A 586 3.01 2.52 -13.71
C MET A 586 2.52 1.32 -14.51
N ASP A 587 2.31 1.51 -15.82
CA ASP A 587 2.24 0.42 -16.79
C ASP A 587 3.45 0.47 -17.73
N ALA A 588 3.73 -0.64 -18.42
CA ALA A 588 4.92 -0.75 -19.26
C ALA A 588 4.64 -1.49 -20.58
N SER A 589 5.39 -1.15 -21.61
CA SER A 589 5.39 -1.90 -22.88
C SER A 589 6.77 -1.89 -23.55
N ILE A 590 7.00 -2.87 -24.40
CA ILE A 590 8.12 -2.80 -25.36
C ILE A 590 7.63 -2.06 -26.60
N GLY A 591 8.25 -0.92 -26.90
CA GLY A 591 7.91 -0.13 -28.06
C GLY A 591 8.20 -0.88 -29.36
N LYS A 592 7.22 -0.93 -30.26
CA LYS A 592 7.32 -1.64 -31.53
C LYS A 592 8.36 -1.03 -32.46
N THR A 593 8.44 0.30 -32.49
CA THR A 593 9.36 1.06 -33.36
C THR A 593 10.73 1.21 -32.73
N THR A 594 10.76 1.47 -31.41
CA THR A 594 11.99 1.75 -30.67
C THR A 594 12.70 0.49 -30.18
N ASN A 595 11.98 -0.61 -30.05
CA ASN A 595 12.45 -1.85 -29.39
C ASN A 595 13.07 -1.58 -28.01
N ALA A 596 12.54 -0.60 -27.31
CA ALA A 596 12.94 -0.21 -25.97
C ALA A 596 11.78 -0.43 -24.98
N LEU A 597 12.10 -0.52 -23.70
CA LEU A 597 11.09 -0.52 -22.65
C LEU A 597 10.58 0.91 -22.44
N TRP A 598 9.27 1.05 -22.44
CA TRP A 598 8.58 2.28 -22.10
C TRP A 598 7.79 2.09 -20.80
N LEU A 599 7.89 3.09 -19.93
CA LEU A 599 7.15 3.18 -18.69
C LEU A 599 6.16 4.33 -18.78
N PHE A 600 4.93 4.12 -18.37
CA PHE A 600 3.88 5.14 -18.41
C PHE A 600 3.41 5.46 -17.00
N ALA A 601 3.38 6.75 -16.68
CA ALA A 601 2.97 7.25 -15.39
C ALA A 601 2.16 8.53 -15.52
N GLY A 602 1.40 8.84 -14.51
CA GLY A 602 0.69 10.12 -14.41
C GLY A 602 0.82 10.71 -13.01
N THR A 603 0.72 12.03 -12.92
CA THR A 603 0.85 12.73 -11.64
C THR A 603 -0.47 13.37 -11.20
N GLY A 604 -0.63 13.57 -9.90
CA GLY A 604 -1.76 14.24 -9.30
C GLY A 604 -1.81 14.01 -7.79
N ASP A 605 -2.18 15.02 -7.03
CA ASP A 605 -2.46 14.89 -5.61
C ASP A 605 -3.83 14.24 -5.40
N TYR A 606 -3.84 12.93 -5.18
CA TYR A 606 -5.06 12.13 -5.05
C TYR A 606 -5.77 12.35 -3.72
N GLU A 607 -5.05 12.60 -2.65
CA GLU A 607 -5.66 12.90 -1.35
C GLU A 607 -6.42 14.22 -1.34
N ARG A 608 -5.94 15.20 -2.10
CA ARG A 608 -6.59 16.49 -2.29
C ARG A 608 -7.14 16.62 -3.71
N ILE A 609 -7.92 15.61 -4.13
CA ILE A 609 -8.37 15.50 -5.51
C ILE A 609 -9.13 16.74 -6.00
N ALA A 610 -9.92 17.36 -5.13
CA ALA A 610 -10.69 18.57 -5.43
C ALA A 610 -9.87 19.87 -5.40
N ALA A 611 -8.62 19.84 -4.94
CA ALA A 611 -7.79 21.04 -4.81
C ALA A 611 -7.46 21.65 -6.18
N ARG A 612 -7.44 23.00 -6.22
CA ARG A 612 -7.16 23.83 -7.40
C ARG A 612 -6.05 24.83 -7.08
N ASP A 613 -4.91 24.33 -6.65
CA ASP A 613 -3.78 25.16 -6.28
C ASP A 613 -3.17 25.82 -7.52
N ALA A 614 -2.87 27.11 -7.45
CA ALA A 614 -2.49 27.92 -8.60
C ALA A 614 -1.20 27.47 -9.32
N GLY A 615 -0.32 26.76 -8.62
CA GLY A 615 0.94 26.23 -9.17
C GLY A 615 0.81 24.84 -9.81
N THR A 616 -0.36 24.20 -9.75
CA THR A 616 -0.54 22.80 -10.20
C THR A 616 -0.21 22.62 -11.68
N LYS A 617 0.72 21.73 -11.97
CA LYS A 617 1.18 21.36 -13.34
C LYS A 617 1.45 19.86 -13.41
N ASN A 618 0.40 19.08 -13.31
CA ASN A 618 0.49 17.63 -13.42
C ASN A 618 0.90 17.17 -14.82
N LEU A 619 1.44 15.98 -14.91
CA LEU A 619 2.03 15.41 -16.12
C LEU A 619 1.40 14.06 -16.47
N LEU A 620 1.29 13.82 -17.79
CA LEU A 620 1.26 12.48 -18.36
C LEU A 620 2.66 12.20 -18.91
N LEU A 621 3.14 11.00 -18.69
CA LEU A 621 4.53 10.63 -18.93
C LEU A 621 4.63 9.32 -19.72
N GLY A 622 5.49 9.30 -20.71
CA GLY A 622 6.02 8.10 -21.35
C GLY A 622 7.54 8.16 -21.33
N ILE A 623 8.16 7.30 -20.52
CA ILE A 623 9.60 7.33 -20.22
C ILE A 623 10.25 6.11 -20.85
N LYS A 624 11.27 6.34 -21.66
CA LYS A 624 12.01 5.26 -22.33
C LYS A 624 13.23 4.85 -21.51
N ASP A 625 13.32 3.58 -21.12
CA ASP A 625 14.57 3.02 -20.61
C ASP A 625 15.49 2.66 -21.77
N ALA A 626 16.44 3.55 -22.06
CA ALA A 626 17.38 3.37 -23.15
C ALA A 626 18.37 2.23 -22.93
N HIS A 627 18.49 1.75 -21.70
CA HIS A 627 19.46 0.70 -21.31
C HIS A 627 18.84 -0.68 -21.21
N TYR A 628 17.49 -0.77 -21.21
CA TYR A 628 16.83 -2.07 -21.22
C TYR A 628 17.36 -2.96 -22.36
N PRO A 629 17.67 -4.23 -22.16
CA PRO A 629 17.38 -5.08 -21.01
C PRO A 629 18.47 -5.08 -19.90
N TYR A 630 19.38 -4.17 -19.89
CA TYR A 630 20.48 -4.13 -18.94
C TYR A 630 20.23 -3.13 -17.82
N PHE A 631 20.78 -3.41 -16.64
CA PHE A 631 20.88 -2.40 -15.61
C PHE A 631 22.07 -1.50 -15.89
N LYS A 632 21.86 -0.19 -15.77
CA LYS A 632 22.90 0.82 -15.78
C LYS A 632 22.58 1.86 -14.71
N ASP A 633 23.58 2.20 -13.93
CA ASP A 633 23.52 3.31 -13.00
C ASP A 633 23.53 4.61 -13.79
N VAL A 634 22.45 5.36 -13.75
CA VAL A 634 22.28 6.60 -14.54
C VAL A 634 22.26 7.85 -13.68
N ASP A 635 22.25 7.70 -12.36
CA ASP A 635 22.19 8.79 -11.37
C ASP A 635 21.31 9.97 -11.82
N GLY A 636 20.02 9.72 -11.89
CA GLY A 636 19.03 10.75 -12.22
C GLY A 636 18.67 11.67 -11.05
N THR A 637 19.41 11.61 -9.95
CA THR A 637 19.08 12.35 -8.70
C THR A 637 19.46 13.83 -8.76
N THR A 638 20.46 14.21 -9.55
CA THR A 638 21.04 15.54 -9.51
C THR A 638 20.32 16.58 -10.36
N GLU A 639 19.48 16.16 -11.30
CA GLU A 639 18.70 17.09 -12.10
C GLU A 639 17.33 16.51 -12.49
N PRO A 640 16.24 17.29 -12.40
CA PRO A 640 14.96 16.85 -12.92
C PRO A 640 15.06 16.60 -14.41
N THR A 641 14.95 15.35 -14.80
CA THR A 641 15.10 14.88 -16.16
C THR A 641 14.05 15.41 -17.15
N PRO A 642 12.86 15.96 -16.73
CA PRO A 642 11.81 16.30 -17.67
C PRO A 642 12.19 17.41 -18.65
N ALA A 643 13.16 18.21 -18.33
CA ALA A 643 13.41 19.43 -19.11
C ALA A 643 14.47 19.29 -20.20
N ARG A 644 15.36 18.30 -20.12
CA ARG A 644 16.52 18.23 -21.04
C ARG A 644 16.40 17.21 -22.17
N ASP A 645 15.84 16.03 -21.85
CA ASP A 645 15.94 14.88 -22.76
C ASP A 645 14.58 14.31 -23.18
N MET A 646 13.48 14.91 -22.75
CA MET A 646 12.12 14.49 -23.09
C MET A 646 11.40 15.55 -23.90
N THR A 647 10.60 15.11 -24.88
CA THR A 647 9.82 15.99 -25.73
C THR A 647 8.51 16.41 -25.08
N ASP A 648 8.25 17.71 -25.01
CA ASP A 648 6.95 18.25 -24.60
C ASP A 648 5.93 18.07 -25.74
N ILE A 649 4.98 17.17 -25.51
CA ILE A 649 3.89 16.87 -26.47
C ILE A 649 2.58 17.55 -26.11
N THR A 650 2.57 18.49 -25.17
CA THR A 650 1.34 19.15 -24.71
C THR A 650 0.50 19.71 -25.87
N LYS A 651 1.15 20.11 -26.93
CA LYS A 651 0.52 20.65 -28.15
C LYS A 651 0.51 19.67 -29.33
N CYS A 652 1.09 18.48 -29.21
CA CYS A 652 1.07 17.46 -30.27
C CYS A 652 -0.36 16.88 -30.40
N LYS A 653 -0.86 16.91 -31.65
CA LYS A 653 -2.12 16.26 -32.02
C LYS A 653 -1.80 14.96 -32.77
N ASP A 654 -2.63 14.62 -33.75
CA ASP A 654 -2.51 13.40 -34.58
C ASP A 654 -1.35 13.47 -35.62
N VAL A 655 -0.38 14.33 -35.39
CA VAL A 655 0.71 14.59 -36.32
C VAL A 655 2.06 14.50 -35.63
N THR A 656 3.10 14.30 -36.41
CA THR A 656 4.49 14.24 -35.95
C THR A 656 5.06 15.60 -35.52
N LYS A 657 4.27 16.66 -35.66
CA LYS A 657 4.65 18.02 -35.24
C LYS A 657 3.50 18.67 -34.48
N ASP A 658 3.84 19.50 -33.51
CA ASP A 658 2.85 20.35 -32.83
C ASP A 658 2.39 21.52 -33.71
N SER A 659 1.47 22.36 -33.17
CA SER A 659 0.97 23.56 -33.88
C SER A 659 2.04 24.64 -34.13
N THR A 660 3.19 24.56 -33.49
CA THR A 660 4.34 25.47 -33.65
C THR A 660 5.39 24.92 -34.59
N GLY A 661 5.23 23.70 -35.10
CA GLY A 661 6.19 23.01 -35.97
C GLY A 661 7.24 22.18 -35.20
N ALA A 662 7.18 22.14 -33.87
CA ALA A 662 8.08 21.30 -33.08
C ALA A 662 7.76 19.81 -33.30
N SER A 663 8.80 18.99 -33.40
CA SER A 663 8.66 17.56 -33.64
C SER A 663 8.14 16.85 -32.40
N CYS A 664 7.22 15.92 -32.58
CA CYS A 664 6.85 14.94 -31.54
C CYS A 664 7.97 13.90 -31.33
N PRO A 665 7.99 13.14 -30.23
CA PRO A 665 9.08 12.24 -29.90
C PRO A 665 9.49 11.30 -31.03
N GLN A 666 10.80 11.13 -31.15
CA GLN A 666 11.43 10.23 -32.11
C GLN A 666 12.11 9.07 -31.36
N LYS A 667 12.60 8.09 -32.13
CA LYS A 667 13.32 6.94 -31.58
C LYS A 667 14.49 7.30 -30.66
N ALA A 668 15.15 8.42 -30.93
CA ALA A 668 16.31 8.90 -30.16
C ALA A 668 15.94 9.58 -28.84
N ASP A 669 14.70 10.02 -28.69
CA ASP A 669 14.27 10.77 -27.50
C ASP A 669 14.24 9.87 -26.25
N SER A 670 14.50 10.45 -25.08
CA SER A 670 14.42 9.75 -23.80
C SER A 670 12.97 9.49 -23.34
N GLY A 671 12.00 10.11 -24.01
CA GLY A 671 10.58 9.96 -23.75
C GLY A 671 9.77 11.21 -24.09
N TRP A 672 8.55 11.25 -23.61
CA TRP A 672 7.63 12.36 -23.80
C TRP A 672 6.87 12.70 -22.53
N TYR A 673 6.42 13.95 -22.41
CA TYR A 673 5.50 14.37 -21.37
C TYR A 673 4.43 15.33 -21.93
N SER A 674 3.27 15.33 -21.32
CA SER A 674 2.20 16.29 -21.59
C SER A 674 1.77 16.96 -20.29
N VAL A 675 1.71 18.30 -20.30
CA VAL A 675 1.26 19.07 -19.15
C VAL A 675 -0.25 19.12 -19.12
N LEU A 676 -0.85 18.69 -18.03
CA LEU A 676 -2.28 18.75 -17.80
C LEU A 676 -2.72 20.18 -17.45
N SER A 677 -3.88 20.58 -17.96
CA SER A 677 -4.50 21.89 -17.72
C SER A 677 -5.64 21.81 -16.69
N ASN A 678 -6.17 22.93 -16.28
CA ASN A 678 -7.39 23.03 -15.46
C ASN A 678 -7.33 22.22 -14.15
N PHE A 679 -6.14 22.12 -13.53
CA PHE A 679 -5.90 21.36 -12.30
C PHE A 679 -6.19 19.85 -12.43
N GLN A 680 -6.21 19.33 -13.65
CA GLN A 680 -6.42 17.92 -13.91
C GLN A 680 -5.41 17.05 -13.18
N LYS A 681 -5.85 15.85 -12.77
CA LYS A 681 -5.07 14.86 -12.03
C LYS A 681 -5.33 13.48 -12.58
N VAL A 682 -4.31 12.64 -12.59
CA VAL A 682 -4.45 11.22 -12.87
C VAL A 682 -5.02 10.53 -11.64
N THR A 683 -6.01 9.66 -11.81
CA THR A 683 -6.78 9.07 -10.71
C THR A 683 -6.58 7.57 -10.52
N ALA A 684 -5.91 6.93 -11.46
CA ALA A 684 -5.52 5.53 -11.35
C ALA A 684 -4.34 5.26 -12.29
N GLU A 685 -3.80 4.05 -12.24
CA GLU A 685 -2.70 3.67 -13.13
C GLU A 685 -3.14 3.76 -14.61
N PRO A 686 -2.23 4.13 -15.50
CA PRO A 686 -2.47 4.07 -16.94
C PRO A 686 -2.65 2.62 -17.40
N THR A 687 -3.24 2.45 -18.58
CA THR A 687 -3.40 1.13 -19.20
C THR A 687 -2.88 1.15 -20.63
N VAL A 688 -1.89 0.32 -20.89
CA VAL A 688 -1.33 0.15 -22.23
C VAL A 688 -2.05 -0.97 -22.97
N SER A 689 -2.46 -0.70 -24.20
CA SER A 689 -3.08 -1.69 -25.07
C SER A 689 -2.85 -1.34 -26.54
N ARG A 690 -2.26 -2.27 -27.31
CA ARG A 690 -2.09 -2.17 -28.77
C ARG A 690 -1.39 -0.89 -29.22
N GLY A 691 -0.28 -0.52 -28.57
CA GLY A 691 0.50 0.67 -28.95
C GLY A 691 -0.16 1.99 -28.50
N LEU A 692 -1.16 1.90 -27.63
CA LEU A 692 -1.85 3.05 -27.05
C LEU A 692 -1.78 2.98 -25.53
N VAL A 693 -1.74 4.14 -24.88
CA VAL A 693 -1.82 4.28 -23.44
C VAL A 693 -3.02 5.15 -23.06
N TYR A 694 -3.83 4.69 -22.14
CA TYR A 694 -5.01 5.36 -21.64
C TYR A 694 -4.81 5.81 -20.20
N PHE A 695 -5.08 7.09 -19.93
CA PHE A 695 -4.97 7.71 -18.61
C PHE A 695 -6.36 8.11 -18.11
N PRO A 696 -6.80 7.61 -16.96
CA PRO A 696 -7.97 8.13 -16.26
C PRO A 696 -7.64 9.47 -15.61
N ILE A 697 -8.46 10.49 -15.89
CA ILE A 697 -8.24 11.87 -15.46
C ILE A 697 -9.45 12.37 -14.72
N TYR A 698 -9.21 13.11 -13.66
CA TYR A 698 -10.18 13.91 -12.96
C TYR A 698 -9.87 15.40 -13.12
N GLN A 699 -10.88 16.18 -13.45
CA GLN A 699 -10.80 17.63 -13.48
C GLN A 699 -11.68 18.21 -12.38
N PRO A 700 -11.11 18.89 -11.38
CA PRO A 700 -11.88 19.49 -10.31
C PRO A 700 -12.92 20.51 -10.83
N SER A 701 -14.11 20.51 -10.25
CA SER A 701 -15.16 21.46 -10.60
C SER A 701 -14.70 22.91 -10.42
N SER A 702 -15.12 23.79 -11.32
CA SER A 702 -14.93 25.24 -11.17
C SER A 702 -15.90 25.87 -10.17
N SER A 703 -16.95 25.16 -9.79
CA SER A 703 -17.93 25.63 -8.82
C SER A 703 -17.33 25.71 -7.42
N VAL A 704 -17.69 26.75 -6.69
CA VAL A 704 -17.33 26.93 -5.27
C VAL A 704 -18.18 26.04 -4.35
N ASN A 705 -19.19 25.38 -4.90
CA ASN A 705 -20.06 24.49 -4.14
C ASN A 705 -19.33 23.19 -3.82
N ALA A 706 -19.14 22.90 -2.55
CA ALA A 706 -18.46 21.70 -2.05
C ALA A 706 -19.09 20.36 -2.51
N CYS A 707 -20.36 20.40 -2.95
CA CYS A 707 -21.09 19.22 -3.43
C CYS A 707 -21.00 19.04 -4.95
N SER A 708 -20.27 19.88 -5.69
CA SER A 708 -20.14 19.71 -7.14
C SER A 708 -19.07 18.70 -7.47
N LEU A 709 -19.47 17.62 -8.12
CA LEU A 709 -18.55 16.63 -8.67
C LEU A 709 -17.72 17.27 -9.80
N GLY A 710 -16.44 16.91 -9.89
CA GLY A 710 -15.62 17.27 -11.04
C GLY A 710 -15.88 16.34 -12.22
N ASP A 711 -15.16 16.59 -13.31
CA ASP A 711 -15.34 15.86 -14.56
C ASP A 711 -14.37 14.66 -14.66
N ALA A 712 -14.91 13.55 -15.08
CA ALA A 712 -14.17 12.33 -15.40
C ALA A 712 -13.84 12.29 -16.90
N LEU A 713 -12.56 12.07 -17.21
CA LEU A 713 -12.04 12.09 -18.56
C LEU A 713 -11.11 10.89 -18.80
N ILE A 714 -11.03 10.44 -20.06
CA ILE A 714 -10.04 9.47 -20.51
C ILE A 714 -9.16 10.10 -21.59
N CYS A 715 -7.86 10.19 -21.33
CA CYS A 715 -6.90 10.58 -22.36
C CYS A 715 -6.32 9.33 -23.03
N GLY A 716 -6.33 9.29 -24.36
CA GLY A 716 -5.64 8.27 -25.16
C GLY A 716 -4.46 8.86 -25.88
N LEU A 717 -3.29 8.23 -25.76
CA LEU A 717 -2.03 8.66 -26.41
C LEU A 717 -1.36 7.45 -27.08
N LYS A 718 -0.60 7.68 -28.16
CA LYS A 718 0.31 6.64 -28.68
C LYS A 718 1.46 6.44 -27.70
N ASP A 719 1.81 5.19 -27.46
CA ASP A 719 2.79 4.83 -26.43
C ASP A 719 4.19 5.38 -26.71
N GLU A 720 4.74 5.21 -27.90
CA GLU A 720 6.13 5.61 -28.21
C GLU A 720 6.30 7.09 -28.57
N CYS A 721 5.25 7.79 -29.00
CA CYS A 721 5.36 9.18 -29.44
C CYS A 721 4.38 10.15 -28.75
N GLY A 722 3.50 9.67 -27.89
CA GLY A 722 2.59 10.50 -27.12
C GLY A 722 1.55 11.28 -27.95
N THR A 723 1.38 10.97 -29.23
CA THR A 723 0.38 11.63 -30.08
C THR A 723 -1.02 11.35 -29.54
N ASN A 724 -1.81 12.41 -29.37
CA ASN A 724 -3.14 12.32 -28.80
C ASN A 724 -4.13 11.65 -29.77
N VAL A 725 -4.77 10.58 -29.33
CA VAL A 725 -5.79 9.83 -30.08
C VAL A 725 -7.19 9.99 -29.46
N SER A 726 -7.39 10.98 -28.59
CA SER A 726 -8.69 11.18 -27.93
C SER A 726 -9.80 11.53 -28.93
N ALA A 727 -9.47 12.09 -30.09
CA ALA A 727 -10.43 12.29 -31.18
C ALA A 727 -11.06 10.97 -31.66
N ASP A 728 -10.27 9.90 -31.72
CA ASP A 728 -10.74 8.57 -32.13
C ASP A 728 -11.65 7.94 -31.06
N LEU A 729 -11.56 8.41 -29.82
CA LEU A 729 -12.46 8.05 -28.74
C LEU A 729 -13.82 8.78 -28.85
N GLY A 730 -14.03 9.59 -29.88
CA GLY A 730 -15.28 10.31 -30.11
C GLY A 730 -15.47 11.47 -29.11
N ILE A 731 -14.51 12.40 -29.04
CA ILE A 731 -14.68 13.64 -28.26
C ILE A 731 -15.97 14.33 -28.70
N ASN A 732 -16.81 14.71 -27.74
CA ASN A 732 -18.00 15.46 -28.02
C ASN A 732 -17.62 16.87 -28.56
N PRO A 733 -17.96 17.22 -29.82
CA PRO A 733 -17.60 18.52 -30.39
C PRO A 733 -18.16 19.71 -29.64
N ALA A 734 -19.24 19.52 -28.86
CA ALA A 734 -19.83 20.58 -28.04
C ALA A 734 -18.96 20.99 -26.85
N ASN A 735 -17.97 20.14 -26.48
CA ASN A 735 -17.11 20.37 -25.32
C ASN A 735 -15.67 20.66 -25.77
N LYS A 736 -15.48 21.81 -26.43
CA LYS A 736 -14.22 22.26 -27.03
C LYS A 736 -13.05 22.46 -26.02
N ASN A 737 -13.33 22.34 -24.72
CA ASN A 737 -12.35 22.60 -23.65
C ASN A 737 -11.59 21.36 -23.21
N TYR A 738 -11.93 20.18 -23.71
CA TYR A 738 -11.27 18.92 -23.32
C TYR A 738 -10.36 18.39 -24.42
N SER A 739 -9.09 18.20 -24.07
CA SER A 739 -8.15 17.42 -24.90
C SER A 739 -8.34 15.91 -24.74
N CYS A 740 -9.14 15.46 -23.78
CA CYS A 740 -9.44 14.08 -23.45
C CYS A 740 -10.95 13.83 -23.51
N LYS A 741 -11.35 12.58 -23.69
CA LYS A 741 -12.75 12.19 -23.77
C LYS A 741 -13.44 12.39 -22.41
N TYR A 742 -14.44 13.26 -22.34
CA TYR A 742 -15.34 13.36 -21.20
C TYR A 742 -16.25 12.13 -21.15
N VAL A 743 -16.38 11.52 -19.98
CA VAL A 743 -17.13 10.27 -19.77
C VAL A 743 -18.17 10.35 -18.65
N GLY A 744 -18.20 11.45 -17.91
CA GLY A 744 -19.17 11.66 -16.83
C GLY A 744 -18.64 12.57 -15.74
N GLN A 745 -19.33 12.65 -14.63
CA GLN A 745 -18.94 13.42 -13.45
C GLN A 745 -18.51 12.48 -12.32
N GLY A 746 -17.39 12.77 -11.70
CA GLY A 746 -16.82 11.99 -10.59
C GLY A 746 -15.41 11.52 -10.86
N VAL A 747 -14.96 10.53 -10.11
CA VAL A 747 -13.60 9.97 -10.16
C VAL A 747 -13.62 8.64 -10.90
N LEU A 748 -12.73 8.48 -11.88
CA LEU A 748 -12.57 7.24 -12.63
C LEU A 748 -11.65 6.26 -11.92
N SER A 749 -12.05 5.00 -11.96
CA SER A 749 -11.16 3.88 -11.71
C SER A 749 -10.15 3.70 -12.86
N LYS A 750 -9.23 2.77 -12.70
CA LYS A 750 -8.41 2.25 -13.78
C LYS A 750 -9.26 1.88 -15.01
N VAL A 751 -8.74 2.17 -16.20
CA VAL A 751 -9.35 1.78 -17.46
C VAL A 751 -8.96 0.35 -17.79
N VAL A 752 -9.93 -0.50 -18.09
CA VAL A 752 -9.71 -1.89 -18.52
C VAL A 752 -10.05 -2.01 -20.01
N THR A 753 -9.19 -2.66 -20.78
CA THR A 753 -9.42 -2.89 -22.22
C THR A 753 -9.89 -4.33 -22.45
N PHE A 754 -11.05 -4.48 -23.09
CA PHE A 754 -11.57 -5.79 -23.47
C PHE A 754 -12.35 -5.73 -24.78
N ALA A 755 -12.08 -6.64 -25.71
CA ALA A 755 -12.80 -6.79 -26.98
C ALA A 755 -12.97 -5.48 -27.77
N GLY A 756 -11.93 -4.63 -27.79
CA GLY A 756 -11.97 -3.33 -28.50
C GLY A 756 -12.78 -2.24 -27.78
N LYS A 757 -13.08 -2.45 -26.52
CA LYS A 757 -13.78 -1.51 -25.65
C LYS A 757 -12.89 -1.10 -24.48
N LEU A 758 -13.15 0.09 -23.95
CA LEU A 758 -12.63 0.58 -22.67
C LEU A 758 -13.76 0.53 -21.65
N PHE A 759 -13.44 0.02 -20.48
CA PHE A 759 -14.33 -0.06 -19.33
C PHE A 759 -13.67 0.65 -18.15
N ALA A 760 -14.46 1.42 -17.41
CA ALA A 760 -14.05 2.01 -16.15
C ALA A 760 -15.26 2.22 -15.26
N ASN A 761 -15.09 2.15 -13.95
CA ASN A 761 -16.10 2.60 -13.01
C ASN A 761 -15.92 4.10 -12.72
N ILE A 762 -17.00 4.78 -12.47
CA ILE A 762 -17.02 6.19 -12.09
C ILE A 762 -17.69 6.33 -10.72
N ALA A 763 -16.98 6.90 -9.76
CA ALA A 763 -17.56 7.28 -8.49
C ALA A 763 -18.35 8.60 -8.65
N GLY A 764 -19.53 8.51 -9.28
CA GLY A 764 -20.35 9.62 -9.66
C GLY A 764 -21.41 9.22 -10.68
N GLN A 765 -21.58 10.02 -11.73
CA GLN A 765 -22.59 9.77 -12.76
C GLN A 765 -21.96 9.70 -14.15
N ALA A 766 -22.10 8.57 -14.83
CA ALA A 766 -21.69 8.41 -16.22
C ALA A 766 -22.53 9.28 -17.16
N ASP A 767 -21.90 9.83 -18.23
CA ASP A 767 -22.59 10.60 -19.26
C ASP A 767 -23.32 9.66 -20.24
N CYS A 768 -24.50 9.22 -19.86
CA CYS A 768 -25.36 8.39 -20.70
C CYS A 768 -25.97 9.14 -21.86
N ASP A 769 -26.03 10.47 -21.83
CA ASP A 769 -26.67 11.28 -22.87
C ASP A 769 -25.81 11.37 -24.15
N ALA A 770 -24.50 11.13 -24.03
CA ALA A 770 -23.60 11.00 -25.17
C ALA A 770 -23.83 9.74 -26.03
N ILE A 771 -24.59 8.76 -25.55
CA ILE A 771 -24.85 7.51 -26.25
C ILE A 771 -25.98 7.72 -27.28
N LYS A 772 -25.64 7.52 -28.57
CA LYS A 772 -26.59 7.71 -29.70
C LYS A 772 -27.68 6.63 -29.78
N ASP A 773 -27.34 5.39 -29.38
CA ASP A 773 -28.26 4.26 -29.41
C ASP A 773 -29.21 4.33 -28.20
N ALA A 774 -30.52 4.45 -28.50
CA ALA A 774 -31.55 4.63 -27.47
C ALA A 774 -31.62 3.48 -26.46
N LYS A 775 -31.40 2.23 -26.90
CA LYS A 775 -31.43 1.06 -26.03
C LYS A 775 -30.20 1.04 -25.10
N LYS A 776 -29.02 1.28 -25.66
CA LYS A 776 -27.77 1.39 -24.88
C LYS A 776 -27.78 2.57 -23.93
N LYS A 777 -28.38 3.70 -24.35
CA LYS A 777 -28.59 4.88 -23.49
C LYS A 777 -29.49 4.53 -22.30
N ALA A 778 -30.57 3.81 -22.52
CA ALA A 778 -31.46 3.38 -21.45
C ALA A 778 -30.79 2.36 -20.51
N GLU A 779 -29.94 1.47 -21.04
CA GLU A 779 -29.14 0.54 -20.25
C GLU A 779 -28.08 1.28 -19.43
N CYS A 780 -27.40 2.28 -19.98
CA CYS A 780 -26.45 3.14 -19.26
C CYS A 780 -27.12 3.86 -18.09
N LYS A 781 -28.31 4.43 -18.31
CA LYS A 781 -29.08 5.11 -17.25
C LYS A 781 -29.50 4.20 -16.10
N LYS A 782 -29.49 2.89 -16.32
CA LYS A 782 -29.70 1.87 -15.27
C LYS A 782 -28.43 1.51 -14.52
N LYS A 783 -27.24 1.75 -15.14
CA LYS A 783 -25.91 1.49 -14.60
C LYS A 783 -25.10 2.77 -14.66
N THR A 784 -25.38 3.67 -13.74
CA THR A 784 -24.83 5.05 -13.74
C THR A 784 -23.34 5.14 -13.43
N ASP A 785 -22.74 4.06 -12.97
CA ASP A 785 -21.37 3.95 -12.48
C ASP A 785 -20.38 3.29 -13.47
N LEU A 786 -20.89 2.56 -14.49
CA LEU A 786 -20.05 1.87 -15.46
C LEU A 786 -19.92 2.65 -16.77
N VAL A 787 -18.72 3.10 -17.07
CA VAL A 787 -18.33 3.68 -18.36
C VAL A 787 -17.94 2.59 -19.33
N GLN A 788 -18.51 2.60 -20.54
CA GLN A 788 -18.11 1.75 -21.66
C GLN A 788 -18.03 2.60 -22.93
N ILE A 789 -16.83 2.71 -23.50
CA ILE A 789 -16.61 3.41 -24.77
C ILE A 789 -15.82 2.54 -25.76
N ASP A 790 -15.84 2.87 -27.01
CA ASP A 790 -14.99 2.20 -28.02
C ASP A 790 -13.53 2.60 -27.78
N ALA A 791 -12.62 1.64 -27.81
CA ALA A 791 -11.20 1.92 -27.78
C ALA A 791 -10.77 2.57 -29.10
N ALA A 792 -9.75 3.40 -29.03
CA ALA A 792 -9.13 3.93 -30.26
C ALA A 792 -8.51 2.78 -31.06
N VAL A 793 -8.42 2.96 -32.38
CA VAL A 793 -7.81 1.98 -33.28
C VAL A 793 -6.29 2.04 -33.10
N GLY A 794 -5.78 1.07 -32.38
CA GLY A 794 -4.34 0.87 -32.20
C GLY A 794 -3.76 -0.08 -33.26
N ASP A 795 -2.46 -0.13 -33.29
CA ASP A 795 -1.74 -1.10 -34.13
C ASP A 795 -2.03 -2.53 -33.65
N ILE A 796 -2.31 -3.44 -34.58
CA ILE A 796 -2.37 -4.86 -34.30
C ILE A 796 -0.92 -5.33 -34.08
N SER A 797 -0.48 -5.37 -32.84
CA SER A 797 0.80 -5.99 -32.49
C SER A 797 0.54 -7.42 -32.00
N THR A 798 1.38 -8.34 -32.39
CA THR A 798 1.35 -9.74 -31.92
C THR A 798 2.01 -9.88 -30.55
N TYR A 799 2.54 -8.83 -29.98
CA TYR A 799 3.16 -8.84 -28.66
C TYR A 799 2.15 -8.46 -27.60
N ARG A 800 2.04 -9.30 -26.55
CA ARG A 800 1.39 -8.90 -25.29
C ARG A 800 2.18 -7.75 -24.70
N SER A 801 1.58 -6.58 -24.65
CA SER A 801 2.20 -5.36 -24.12
C SER A 801 2.07 -5.23 -22.60
N SER A 802 1.36 -6.13 -21.92
CA SER A 802 1.26 -6.10 -20.47
C SER A 802 1.99 -7.29 -19.85
N TRP A 803 2.91 -7.00 -18.96
CA TRP A 803 3.62 -7.96 -18.12
C TRP A 803 2.76 -8.46 -16.95
N ARG A 804 1.46 -8.21 -17.02
CA ARG A 804 0.51 -8.77 -16.09
C ARG A 804 0.25 -10.21 -16.51
N HIS A 805 0.66 -11.12 -15.69
CA HIS A 805 0.12 -12.45 -15.73
C HIS A 805 -1.36 -12.33 -15.35
N ASN A 806 -2.25 -12.43 -16.35
CA ASN A 806 -3.65 -12.74 -16.08
C ASN A 806 -3.67 -14.20 -15.64
N TYR A 807 -3.87 -14.44 -14.37
CA TYR A 807 -4.16 -15.73 -13.82
C TYR A 807 -5.65 -16.06 -13.99
#